data_47d51338cc39837d3d140bea24527c2f
#
_entry.id   47d51338cc39837d3d140bea24527c2f
#
_cell.length_a   1.000
_cell.length_b   1.000
_cell.length_c   1.000
_cell.angle_alpha   90.00
_cell.angle_beta   90.00
_cell.angle_gamma   90.00
#
_symmetry.space_group_name_H-M   'P 1'
#
loop_
_entity.id
_entity.type
_entity.pdbx_description
1 polymer ?
#
loop_
_entity_poly.entity_id
_entity_poly.type
_entity_poly.pdbx_seq_one_letter_code
_entity_poly.pdbx_strand_id
1 'polypeptide(L)'
;MIFLLLAWTGAVLTLPAQTGRPVSAELKEVPLSAALKKLEQASGCSILFTYSDVQPYRVTASIRDMAVEQAVKKLLEGKPLTSVRRGEEYLIVLPDSVHRLPVAVRGRVTDEADRPLPYSNVLLLTPDSVFVNGCVSREDGSFLMTAEEGKAYLLKVSSVGYATVVQAAAAGNRIRLAPDAQMLEEVTVTGRRRLIEPSAGGVKANVAGTSLARMGTAGEMLAHLPFVTSRNGSLSVLGSGTPEIYINSRKVRDLGELDRLRASEILSAEVITAPGPEYAADVPAVIRIRTLRQRGEGWSGSVNLGYNQGRWANGDQQVALNFRTGGLDFFVKGYVSEKNSYGETEAVIRTEGKDVWETVAGDVQTSRSQRFSAEAGFNCEVNEHHSFGVKYTPGGTLGTALQRSWGETVTSCNGTEAERADFVMRSCPRDGINHAVNAYYVGEAGRWTLDLNADYLDNRMKSSQYAEDGSGADISSVSDSESRLYAARLQAGVKLGKGQLSFGSEGTLTERKDLFTQSGFSADADNFIRQRAFAVFAGYSASWGKWRANAGLRYEHRATDYWDQGGRVEEQSPVYDELIPTVSVSWSDRDLSLALAWKTMRTNPSYALLTNAVSYRTQYSYTTGNPGLEPSQASVLSLNLAYKWLFAYVQYSYSRNSLSNITMPYNEETHPGVLLFTSANLAPGSGCIINLSAAPRIGVWQPQFSITGVYAAPDGRNLGIEVWRRQPLFNFGWDNSFTLPQGWFLNVQGSLQTAARMGFMVNRLEGRLNARVSKSFLKDDALTLSLTADDILRTGYYHFNVYGIDSYNGNRIYRDWQRVGIQLSYKFNATKSKYKGTGAGQSEKARL
;
A
#
# COMPACT_ATOMS: atom_id res chain seq x y z
N MET A 1 -2.93 -34.91 -44.69
CA MET A 1 -3.48 -36.07 -45.42
C MET A 1 -4.97 -35.89 -45.54
N ILE A 2 -5.35 -35.60 -46.76
CA ILE A 2 -6.60 -35.74 -47.48
C ILE A 2 -7.70 -34.73 -47.14
N PHE A 3 -7.78 -33.75 -48.00
CA PHE A 3 -8.75 -33.22 -48.98
C PHE A 3 -10.07 -34.03 -49.11
N LEU A 4 -11.20 -33.31 -49.05
CA LEU A 4 -12.26 -33.51 -50.05
C LEU A 4 -13.10 -32.23 -50.21
N LEU A 5 -12.91 -31.55 -51.35
CA LEU A 5 -13.78 -30.59 -52.02
C LEU A 5 -15.06 -31.30 -52.46
N LEU A 6 -16.21 -30.62 -52.36
CA LEU A 6 -17.31 -30.79 -53.31
C LEU A 6 -18.05 -29.46 -53.46
N ALA A 7 -17.86 -28.90 -54.64
CA ALA A 7 -18.66 -27.82 -55.22
C ALA A 7 -20.08 -28.29 -55.52
N TRP A 8 -21.08 -27.46 -55.29
CA TRP A 8 -22.36 -27.54 -56.00
C TRP A 8 -22.87 -26.15 -56.41
N THR A 9 -23.17 -26.11 -57.68
CA THR A 9 -23.59 -25.00 -58.50
C THR A 9 -24.95 -24.40 -58.12
N GLY A 10 -25.13 -23.19 -58.49
CA GLY A 10 -26.26 -22.30 -58.21
C GLY A 10 -27.63 -22.75 -58.64
N ALA A 11 -28.59 -22.24 -57.85
CA ALA A 11 -29.92 -21.96 -58.30
C ALA A 11 -30.41 -20.70 -57.61
N VAL A 12 -30.57 -19.62 -58.34
CA VAL A 12 -31.28 -18.43 -57.90
C VAL A 12 -32.76 -18.85 -57.75
N LEU A 13 -33.19 -19.08 -56.53
CA LEU A 13 -34.61 -19.14 -56.15
C LEU A 13 -34.96 -17.80 -55.51
N THR A 14 -35.67 -16.96 -56.24
CA THR A 14 -36.45 -15.84 -55.70
C THR A 14 -37.53 -16.41 -54.76
N LEU A 15 -37.26 -16.31 -53.44
CA LEU A 15 -38.27 -16.60 -52.42
C LEU A 15 -39.10 -15.31 -52.19
N PRO A 16 -40.45 -15.38 -52.08
CA PRO A 16 -41.28 -14.26 -51.77
C PRO A 16 -40.99 -13.72 -50.36
N ALA A 17 -41.14 -12.42 -50.19
CA ALA A 17 -40.96 -11.71 -48.92
C ALA A 17 -41.70 -12.39 -47.78
N GLN A 18 -40.96 -12.96 -46.80
CA GLN A 18 -41.54 -13.53 -45.61
C GLN A 18 -42.06 -12.44 -44.68
N THR A 19 -43.36 -12.35 -44.51
CA THR A 19 -44.05 -11.67 -43.40
C THR A 19 -43.39 -12.10 -42.11
N GLY A 20 -42.98 -11.13 -41.29
CA GLY A 20 -42.14 -11.16 -40.09
C GLY A 20 -42.17 -12.49 -39.28
N ARG A 21 -40.99 -12.96 -38.92
CA ARG A 21 -40.82 -14.16 -38.09
C ARG A 21 -41.61 -14.06 -36.79
N PRO A 22 -42.33 -15.12 -36.35
CA PRO A 22 -42.99 -15.11 -35.06
C PRO A 22 -41.98 -14.95 -33.95
N VAL A 23 -42.32 -14.16 -32.93
CA VAL A 23 -41.44 -13.81 -31.85
C VAL A 23 -41.80 -14.50 -30.52
N SER A 24 -40.80 -14.90 -29.78
CA SER A 24 -40.93 -15.41 -28.42
C SER A 24 -40.04 -14.62 -27.47
N ALA A 25 -40.63 -14.12 -26.40
CA ALA A 25 -39.90 -13.37 -25.38
C ALA A 25 -40.55 -13.51 -24.02
N GLU A 26 -39.76 -13.75 -23.00
CA GLU A 26 -40.20 -13.68 -21.61
C GLU A 26 -39.67 -12.36 -21.02
N LEU A 27 -40.60 -11.56 -20.52
CA LEU A 27 -40.35 -10.18 -20.03
C LEU A 27 -40.91 -10.10 -18.62
N LYS A 28 -40.06 -9.72 -17.65
CA LYS A 28 -40.46 -9.57 -16.26
C LYS A 28 -40.00 -8.23 -15.74
N GLU A 29 -40.91 -7.31 -15.52
CA GLU A 29 -40.65 -5.93 -15.05
C GLU A 29 -39.64 -5.14 -15.91
N VAL A 30 -39.63 -5.36 -17.21
CA VAL A 30 -38.70 -4.71 -18.15
C VAL A 30 -39.28 -3.37 -18.60
N PRO A 31 -38.47 -2.30 -18.74
CA PRO A 31 -38.92 -1.03 -19.36
C PRO A 31 -39.53 -1.29 -20.76
N LEU A 32 -40.63 -0.64 -21.07
CA LEU A 32 -41.34 -0.87 -22.35
C LEU A 32 -40.45 -0.60 -23.56
N SER A 33 -39.58 0.42 -23.49
CA SER A 33 -38.58 0.71 -24.53
C SER A 33 -37.65 -0.45 -24.81
N ALA A 34 -37.14 -1.12 -23.74
CA ALA A 34 -36.28 -2.29 -23.87
C ALA A 34 -37.03 -3.53 -24.37
N ALA A 35 -38.29 -3.70 -23.97
CA ALA A 35 -39.15 -4.77 -24.44
C ALA A 35 -39.43 -4.63 -25.95
N LEU A 36 -39.75 -3.43 -26.43
CA LEU A 36 -39.97 -3.16 -27.85
C LEU A 36 -38.70 -3.39 -28.69
N LYS A 37 -37.54 -2.95 -28.22
CA LYS A 37 -36.26 -3.25 -28.87
C LYS A 37 -35.92 -4.74 -28.93
N LYS A 38 -36.27 -5.52 -27.89
CA LYS A 38 -36.08 -6.96 -27.92
C LYS A 38 -36.97 -7.67 -28.94
N LEU A 39 -38.21 -7.19 -29.12
CA LEU A 39 -39.11 -7.68 -30.19
C LEU A 39 -38.63 -7.26 -31.57
N GLU A 40 -38.11 -6.09 -31.74
CA GLU A 40 -37.48 -5.61 -32.99
C GLU A 40 -36.33 -6.51 -33.40
N GLN A 41 -35.41 -6.80 -32.49
CA GLN A 41 -34.27 -7.70 -32.74
C GLN A 41 -34.71 -9.15 -33.09
N ALA A 42 -35.72 -9.64 -32.39
CA ALA A 42 -36.22 -11.00 -32.64
C ALA A 42 -37.00 -11.16 -33.94
N SER A 43 -37.75 -10.14 -34.35
CA SER A 43 -38.63 -10.20 -35.54
C SER A 43 -37.93 -9.71 -36.84
N GLY A 44 -36.86 -8.88 -36.71
CA GLY A 44 -36.29 -8.15 -37.85
C GLY A 44 -37.16 -7.00 -38.39
N CYS A 45 -38.35 -6.77 -37.82
CA CYS A 45 -39.21 -5.64 -38.13
C CYS A 45 -38.89 -4.45 -37.29
N SER A 46 -38.69 -3.27 -37.86
CA SER A 46 -38.40 -2.05 -37.12
C SER A 46 -39.61 -1.60 -36.30
N ILE A 47 -39.37 -1.32 -34.99
CA ILE A 47 -40.41 -0.80 -34.08
C ILE A 47 -39.98 0.60 -33.64
N LEU A 48 -40.70 1.60 -34.20
CA LEU A 48 -40.39 3.00 -33.99
C LEU A 48 -41.26 3.60 -32.87
N PHE A 49 -40.64 4.31 -31.95
CA PHE A 49 -41.33 5.00 -30.85
C PHE A 49 -40.55 6.21 -30.39
N THR A 50 -41.21 7.15 -29.72
CA THR A 50 -40.57 8.26 -29.02
C THR A 50 -40.28 7.84 -27.60
N TYR A 51 -39.06 8.06 -27.14
CA TYR A 51 -38.63 7.58 -25.80
C TYR A 51 -39.47 8.20 -24.69
N SER A 52 -39.83 9.48 -24.77
CA SER A 52 -40.69 10.16 -23.78
C SER A 52 -42.04 9.48 -23.58
N ASP A 53 -42.59 8.86 -24.64
CA ASP A 53 -43.93 8.27 -24.62
C ASP A 53 -43.94 6.88 -23.98
N VAL A 54 -42.83 6.13 -24.07
CA VAL A 54 -42.73 4.74 -23.59
C VAL A 54 -41.98 4.62 -22.29
N GLN A 55 -41.12 5.60 -21.91
CA GLN A 55 -40.28 5.60 -20.73
C GLN A 55 -41.01 5.40 -19.40
N PRO A 56 -42.23 5.94 -19.18
CA PRO A 56 -42.97 5.76 -17.93
C PRO A 56 -43.45 4.31 -17.68
N TYR A 57 -43.42 3.43 -18.67
CA TYR A 57 -44.09 2.14 -18.60
C TYR A 57 -43.09 0.98 -18.44
N ARG A 58 -43.44 0.03 -17.57
CA ARG A 58 -42.82 -1.26 -17.43
C ARG A 58 -43.78 -2.37 -17.84
N VAL A 59 -43.27 -3.48 -18.34
CA VAL A 59 -44.11 -4.59 -18.85
C VAL A 59 -43.62 -5.95 -18.29
N THR A 60 -44.60 -6.77 -17.94
CA THR A 60 -44.40 -8.19 -17.63
C THR A 60 -45.31 -8.97 -18.59
N ALA A 61 -44.70 -9.69 -19.50
CA ALA A 61 -45.47 -10.46 -20.47
C ALA A 61 -44.70 -11.70 -20.94
N SER A 62 -45.42 -12.78 -21.15
CA SER A 62 -44.91 -13.99 -21.82
C SER A 62 -45.46 -13.98 -23.26
N ILE A 63 -44.60 -13.92 -24.23
CA ILE A 63 -44.88 -13.94 -25.66
C ILE A 63 -44.31 -15.23 -26.16
N ARG A 64 -45.16 -16.05 -26.83
CA ARG A 64 -44.75 -17.33 -27.38
C ARG A 64 -45.30 -17.44 -28.79
N ASP A 65 -44.40 -17.56 -29.74
CA ASP A 65 -44.71 -17.81 -31.16
C ASP A 65 -45.81 -16.90 -31.74
N MET A 66 -45.69 -15.57 -31.48
CA MET A 66 -46.67 -14.59 -31.90
C MET A 66 -46.14 -13.73 -33.05
N ALA A 67 -47.03 -13.27 -33.95
CA ALA A 67 -46.67 -12.25 -34.90
C ALA A 67 -46.26 -10.94 -34.18
N VAL A 68 -45.24 -10.25 -34.67
CA VAL A 68 -44.65 -9.06 -34.02
C VAL A 68 -45.70 -7.97 -33.71
N GLU A 69 -46.70 -7.80 -34.58
CA GLU A 69 -47.77 -6.84 -34.36
C GLU A 69 -48.66 -7.19 -33.17
N GLN A 70 -49.00 -8.49 -33.04
CA GLN A 70 -49.77 -9.01 -31.90
C GLN A 70 -48.96 -8.97 -30.61
N ALA A 71 -47.66 -9.25 -30.69
CA ALA A 71 -46.73 -9.14 -29.55
C ALA A 71 -46.61 -7.70 -29.05
N VAL A 72 -46.51 -6.72 -29.97
CA VAL A 72 -46.50 -5.30 -29.63
C VAL A 72 -47.83 -4.88 -29.02
N LYS A 73 -48.95 -5.20 -29.61
CA LYS A 73 -50.30 -4.92 -29.07
C LYS A 73 -50.44 -5.44 -27.63
N LYS A 74 -50.00 -6.67 -27.37
CA LYS A 74 -50.01 -7.27 -26.04
C LYS A 74 -49.16 -6.49 -25.03
N LEU A 75 -48.02 -5.91 -25.41
CA LEU A 75 -47.22 -5.07 -24.55
C LEU A 75 -47.85 -3.72 -24.25
N LEU A 76 -48.70 -3.21 -25.14
CA LEU A 76 -49.40 -1.92 -25.01
C LEU A 76 -50.73 -2.04 -24.27
N GLU A 77 -51.28 -3.24 -24.02
CA GLU A 77 -52.53 -3.41 -23.28
C GLU A 77 -52.54 -2.69 -21.93
N GLY A 78 -53.63 -1.91 -21.70
CA GLY A 78 -53.81 -1.11 -20.48
C GLY A 78 -52.94 0.16 -20.41
N LYS A 79 -52.33 0.56 -21.50
CA LYS A 79 -51.57 1.81 -21.60
C LYS A 79 -52.19 2.72 -22.65
N PRO A 80 -52.13 4.04 -22.50
CA PRO A 80 -52.67 4.99 -23.49
C PRO A 80 -51.72 5.10 -24.71
N LEU A 81 -51.36 3.95 -25.28
CA LEU A 81 -50.47 3.79 -26.42
C LEU A 81 -51.06 2.85 -27.46
N THR A 82 -50.97 3.19 -28.73
CA THR A 82 -51.39 2.34 -29.85
C THR A 82 -50.23 2.02 -30.78
N SER A 83 -50.35 0.98 -31.57
CA SER A 83 -49.39 0.64 -32.61
C SER A 83 -50.05 0.69 -34.00
N VAL A 84 -49.39 1.38 -34.97
CA VAL A 84 -49.80 1.48 -36.36
C VAL A 84 -48.72 0.89 -37.26
N ARG A 85 -49.15 -0.06 -38.15
CA ARG A 85 -48.25 -0.64 -39.16
C ARG A 85 -48.18 0.26 -40.39
N ARG A 86 -46.99 0.51 -40.91
CA ARG A 86 -46.76 1.29 -42.14
C ARG A 86 -45.93 0.44 -43.10
N GLY A 87 -46.63 -0.10 -44.11
CA GLY A 87 -46.04 -1.05 -45.07
C GLY A 87 -45.64 -2.39 -44.42
N GLU A 88 -44.70 -3.07 -45.04
CA GLU A 88 -44.13 -4.33 -44.48
C GLU A 88 -42.87 -4.07 -43.61
N GLU A 89 -42.35 -2.85 -43.61
CA GLU A 89 -41.03 -2.55 -43.06
C GLU A 89 -41.05 -2.19 -41.56
N TYR A 90 -42.07 -1.51 -41.03
CA TYR A 90 -42.03 -1.04 -39.63
C TYR A 90 -43.38 -0.84 -38.95
N LEU A 91 -43.37 -0.94 -37.60
CA LEU A 91 -44.44 -0.61 -36.68
C LEU A 91 -44.13 0.69 -35.97
N ILE A 92 -45.11 1.58 -35.78
CA ILE A 92 -44.94 2.81 -35.00
C ILE A 92 -45.78 2.70 -33.74
N VAL A 93 -45.19 2.92 -32.56
CA VAL A 93 -45.90 3.03 -31.29
C VAL A 93 -46.04 4.51 -30.93
N LEU A 94 -47.28 4.97 -30.67
CA LEU A 94 -47.61 6.36 -30.40
C LEU A 94 -48.74 6.47 -29.35
N PRO A 95 -48.90 7.64 -28.68
CA PRO A 95 -49.98 7.89 -27.75
C PRO A 95 -51.35 7.91 -28.48
N ASP A 96 -52.38 7.39 -27.83
CA ASP A 96 -53.76 7.35 -28.36
C ASP A 96 -54.34 8.74 -28.66
N SER A 97 -53.77 9.79 -28.10
CA SER A 97 -54.19 11.19 -28.29
C SER A 97 -53.57 11.87 -29.52
N VAL A 98 -52.69 11.20 -30.26
CA VAL A 98 -51.99 11.78 -31.41
C VAL A 98 -52.82 11.66 -32.67
N HIS A 99 -53.37 12.80 -33.16
CA HIS A 99 -54.19 12.88 -34.38
C HIS A 99 -53.38 13.08 -35.68
N ARG A 100 -52.04 13.25 -35.56
CA ARG A 100 -51.13 13.35 -36.73
C ARG A 100 -50.17 12.17 -36.76
N LEU A 101 -50.07 11.49 -37.90
CA LEU A 101 -49.19 10.36 -38.10
C LEU A 101 -47.73 10.83 -38.18
N PRO A 102 -46.81 10.30 -37.42
CA PRO A 102 -45.40 10.66 -37.50
C PRO A 102 -44.79 10.27 -38.83
N VAL A 103 -43.86 11.10 -39.31
CA VAL A 103 -43.09 10.87 -40.54
C VAL A 103 -41.82 10.11 -40.18
N ALA A 104 -41.45 9.17 -41.06
CA ALA A 104 -40.20 8.42 -40.88
C ALA A 104 -39.00 9.22 -41.43
N VAL A 105 -38.02 9.50 -40.55
CA VAL A 105 -36.71 10.05 -40.91
C VAL A 105 -35.75 8.88 -41.08
N ARG A 106 -35.28 8.69 -42.31
CA ARG A 106 -34.35 7.60 -42.66
C ARG A 106 -33.08 8.12 -43.32
N GLY A 107 -32.02 7.37 -43.21
CA GLY A 107 -30.75 7.73 -43.86
C GLY A 107 -29.71 6.63 -43.72
N ARG A 108 -28.49 6.96 -44.15
CA ARG A 108 -27.32 6.09 -44.10
C ARG A 108 -26.13 6.88 -43.63
N VAL A 109 -25.36 6.29 -42.73
CA VAL A 109 -24.09 6.82 -42.20
C VAL A 109 -22.95 6.06 -42.87
N THR A 110 -21.99 6.79 -43.47
CA THR A 110 -20.81 6.23 -44.14
C THR A 110 -19.56 7.00 -43.75
N ASP A 111 -18.41 6.43 -44.02
CA ASP A 111 -17.12 7.14 -43.99
C ASP A 111 -16.88 7.89 -45.31
N GLU A 112 -15.74 8.58 -45.42
CA GLU A 112 -15.35 9.31 -46.65
C GLU A 112 -15.19 8.41 -47.89
N ALA A 113 -14.93 7.11 -47.67
CA ALA A 113 -14.80 6.09 -48.72
C ALA A 113 -16.13 5.39 -49.05
N ASP A 114 -17.27 5.98 -48.62
CA ASP A 114 -18.62 5.43 -48.74
C ASP A 114 -18.86 4.06 -48.09
N ARG A 115 -17.98 3.60 -47.20
CA ARG A 115 -18.15 2.36 -46.44
C ARG A 115 -19.18 2.60 -45.32
N PRO A 116 -20.12 1.70 -45.09
CA PRO A 116 -21.10 1.85 -44.02
C PRO A 116 -20.45 1.93 -42.66
N LEU A 117 -20.93 2.85 -41.82
CA LEU A 117 -20.51 2.96 -40.42
C LEU A 117 -21.61 2.38 -39.51
N PRO A 118 -21.44 1.11 -39.05
CA PRO A 118 -22.40 0.51 -38.15
C PRO A 118 -22.32 1.12 -36.76
N TYR A 119 -23.40 1.05 -36.01
CA TYR A 119 -23.51 1.44 -34.60
C TYR A 119 -23.14 2.92 -34.30
N SER A 120 -23.27 3.81 -35.32
CA SER A 120 -23.14 5.24 -35.13
C SER A 120 -24.36 5.80 -34.42
N ASN A 121 -24.17 6.69 -33.45
CA ASN A 121 -25.28 7.38 -32.77
C ASN A 121 -25.88 8.44 -33.67
N VAL A 122 -27.19 8.37 -33.87
CA VAL A 122 -27.97 9.35 -34.69
C VAL A 122 -29.02 9.98 -33.77
N LEU A 123 -28.89 11.27 -33.50
CA LEU A 123 -29.81 12.05 -32.67
C LEU A 123 -30.62 13.03 -33.54
N LEU A 124 -31.90 13.08 -33.30
CA LEU A 124 -32.81 14.06 -33.88
C LEU A 124 -33.04 15.20 -32.89
N LEU A 125 -32.71 16.41 -33.30
CA LEU A 125 -32.77 17.60 -32.47
C LEU A 125 -33.73 18.63 -33.12
N THR A 126 -34.32 19.47 -32.29
CA THR A 126 -34.98 20.71 -32.78
C THR A 126 -33.90 21.70 -33.27
N PRO A 127 -34.24 22.77 -34.01
CA PRO A 127 -33.27 23.77 -34.44
C PRO A 127 -32.49 24.44 -33.30
N ASP A 128 -33.09 24.54 -32.14
CA ASP A 128 -32.51 25.02 -30.88
C ASP A 128 -31.75 23.92 -30.11
N SER A 129 -31.42 22.82 -30.77
CA SER A 129 -30.58 21.71 -30.23
C SER A 129 -31.19 20.91 -29.06
N VAL A 130 -32.53 20.98 -28.88
CA VAL A 130 -33.20 20.15 -27.89
C VAL A 130 -33.39 18.73 -28.44
N PHE A 131 -33.12 17.73 -27.66
CA PHE A 131 -33.27 16.32 -28.04
C PHE A 131 -34.74 15.93 -28.24
N VAL A 132 -35.03 15.30 -29.38
CA VAL A 132 -36.36 14.80 -29.73
C VAL A 132 -36.40 13.28 -29.78
N ASN A 133 -35.48 12.68 -30.52
CA ASN A 133 -35.43 11.24 -30.71
C ASN A 133 -34.01 10.78 -31.05
N GLY A 134 -33.71 9.47 -30.97
CA GLY A 134 -32.41 8.95 -31.33
C GLY A 134 -32.43 7.45 -31.63
N CYS A 135 -31.52 7.04 -32.49
CA CYS A 135 -31.28 5.62 -32.79
C CYS A 135 -29.79 5.36 -33.06
N VAL A 136 -29.46 4.10 -33.27
CA VAL A 136 -28.10 3.66 -33.67
C VAL A 136 -28.19 3.11 -35.09
N SER A 137 -27.21 3.40 -35.96
CA SER A 137 -27.18 2.83 -37.30
C SER A 137 -26.98 1.30 -37.28
N ARG A 138 -27.58 0.62 -38.24
CA ARG A 138 -27.47 -0.82 -38.44
C ARG A 138 -26.13 -1.24 -39.02
N GLU A 139 -25.91 -2.53 -39.20
CA GLU A 139 -24.66 -3.05 -39.77
C GLU A 139 -24.36 -2.51 -41.18
N ASP A 140 -25.39 -2.21 -41.96
CA ASP A 140 -25.27 -1.58 -43.28
C ASP A 140 -25.18 -0.04 -43.26
N GLY A 141 -25.06 0.53 -42.06
CA GLY A 141 -25.03 1.99 -41.85
C GLY A 141 -26.39 2.67 -41.90
N SER A 142 -27.48 1.96 -42.20
CA SER A 142 -28.84 2.56 -42.31
C SER A 142 -29.41 2.90 -40.93
N PHE A 143 -30.25 3.95 -40.88
CA PHE A 143 -31.01 4.29 -39.66
C PHE A 143 -32.45 4.71 -40.01
N LEU A 144 -33.33 4.54 -39.05
CA LEU A 144 -34.73 4.87 -39.16
C LEU A 144 -35.29 5.34 -37.81
N MET A 145 -35.95 6.50 -37.79
CA MET A 145 -36.59 7.06 -36.60
C MET A 145 -37.85 7.87 -36.97
N THR A 146 -38.67 8.23 -35.99
CA THR A 146 -39.88 9.01 -36.17
C THR A 146 -39.67 10.48 -35.84
N ALA A 147 -40.36 11.38 -36.60
CA ALA A 147 -40.45 12.80 -36.37
C ALA A 147 -41.90 13.28 -36.55
N GLU A 148 -42.26 14.43 -36.02
CA GLU A 148 -43.56 15.05 -36.30
C GLU A 148 -43.53 15.70 -37.65
N GLU A 149 -44.64 15.54 -38.44
CA GLU A 149 -44.77 16.13 -39.75
C GLU A 149 -44.87 17.66 -39.67
N GLY A 150 -44.15 18.34 -40.55
CA GLY A 150 -44.19 19.79 -40.67
C GLY A 150 -43.27 20.57 -39.72
N LYS A 151 -42.45 19.92 -38.92
CA LYS A 151 -41.41 20.56 -38.10
C LYS A 151 -40.03 20.42 -38.76
N ALA A 152 -39.18 21.41 -38.56
CA ALA A 152 -37.76 21.33 -38.95
C ALA A 152 -36.94 20.66 -37.87
N TYR A 153 -35.99 19.80 -38.28
CA TYR A 153 -35.12 19.06 -37.35
C TYR A 153 -33.67 19.08 -37.83
N LEU A 154 -32.76 18.89 -36.89
CA LEU A 154 -31.35 18.63 -37.13
C LEU A 154 -31.02 17.18 -36.80
N LEU A 155 -30.16 16.57 -37.60
CA LEU A 155 -29.54 15.26 -37.31
C LEU A 155 -28.11 15.50 -36.81
N LYS A 156 -27.83 15.09 -35.58
CA LYS A 156 -26.48 15.04 -35.06
C LYS A 156 -26.02 13.59 -35.05
N VAL A 157 -24.97 13.32 -35.82
CA VAL A 157 -24.44 11.95 -35.99
C VAL A 157 -23.00 11.87 -35.52
N SER A 158 -22.72 10.89 -34.68
CA SER A 158 -21.40 10.65 -34.13
C SER A 158 -21.04 9.16 -34.16
N SER A 159 -19.77 8.84 -34.43
CA SER A 159 -19.21 7.50 -34.37
C SER A 159 -17.82 7.53 -33.77
N VAL A 160 -17.39 6.44 -33.13
CA VAL A 160 -16.06 6.36 -32.50
C VAL A 160 -14.97 6.45 -33.57
N GLY A 161 -14.05 7.38 -33.41
CA GLY A 161 -12.96 7.64 -34.38
C GLY A 161 -13.35 8.55 -35.55
N TYR A 162 -14.54 9.21 -35.52
CA TYR A 162 -15.00 10.10 -36.58
C TYR A 162 -15.48 11.42 -35.99
N ALA A 163 -15.30 12.49 -36.74
CA ALA A 163 -15.82 13.83 -36.39
C ALA A 163 -17.35 13.84 -36.39
N THR A 164 -17.93 14.46 -35.37
CA THR A 164 -19.39 14.60 -35.26
C THR A 164 -19.94 15.56 -36.35
N VAL A 165 -20.95 15.13 -37.07
CA VAL A 165 -21.64 15.94 -38.10
C VAL A 165 -23.04 16.35 -37.60
N VAL A 166 -23.40 17.61 -37.81
CA VAL A 166 -24.76 18.12 -37.60
C VAL A 166 -25.28 18.67 -38.93
N GLN A 167 -26.40 18.15 -39.41
CA GLN A 167 -27.05 18.62 -40.65
C GLN A 167 -28.57 18.66 -40.49
N ALA A 168 -29.25 19.41 -41.37
CA ALA A 168 -30.71 19.41 -41.40
C ALA A 168 -31.28 18.04 -41.83
N ALA A 169 -32.35 17.61 -41.18
CA ALA A 169 -33.03 16.37 -41.51
C ALA A 169 -33.82 16.49 -42.80
N ALA A 170 -33.65 15.54 -43.75
CA ALA A 170 -34.34 15.46 -45.03
C ALA A 170 -35.01 14.09 -45.22
N ALA A 171 -35.79 13.91 -46.29
CA ALA A 171 -36.50 12.67 -46.60
C ALA A 171 -35.56 11.46 -46.90
N GLY A 172 -34.29 11.72 -47.23
CA GLY A 172 -33.27 10.71 -47.47
C GLY A 172 -31.89 11.26 -47.05
N ASN A 173 -31.44 10.97 -45.84
CA ASN A 173 -30.22 11.53 -45.32
C ASN A 173 -29.02 10.64 -45.65
N ARG A 174 -28.02 11.23 -46.32
CA ARG A 174 -26.67 10.63 -46.44
C ARG A 174 -25.74 11.43 -45.58
N ILE A 175 -25.13 10.78 -44.64
CA ILE A 175 -24.26 11.42 -43.65
C ILE A 175 -22.88 10.77 -43.76
N ARG A 176 -21.90 11.58 -44.20
CA ARG A 176 -20.48 11.16 -44.25
C ARG A 176 -19.76 11.69 -43.04
N LEU A 177 -19.07 10.82 -42.33
CA LEU A 177 -18.23 11.17 -41.22
C LEU A 177 -16.76 11.11 -41.66
N ALA A 178 -16.04 12.20 -41.45
CA ALA A 178 -14.59 12.24 -41.64
C ALA A 178 -13.88 11.57 -40.46
N PRO A 179 -12.78 10.80 -40.70
CA PRO A 179 -11.98 10.30 -39.61
C PRO A 179 -11.45 11.45 -38.74
N ASP A 180 -11.66 11.39 -37.46
CA ASP A 180 -11.10 12.35 -36.53
C ASP A 180 -9.77 11.76 -35.99
N ALA A 181 -8.67 12.29 -36.50
CA ALA A 181 -7.32 11.93 -36.07
C ALA A 181 -6.97 12.55 -34.69
N GLN A 182 -7.83 13.38 -34.13
CA GLN A 182 -7.70 13.72 -32.70
C GLN A 182 -8.04 12.46 -31.90
N MET A 183 -7.00 11.84 -31.35
CA MET A 183 -7.17 10.89 -30.26
C MET A 183 -8.21 11.50 -29.31
N LEU A 184 -9.27 10.73 -29.05
CA LEU A 184 -10.20 11.03 -27.96
C LEU A 184 -9.35 11.48 -26.77
N GLU A 185 -9.36 12.76 -26.44
CA GLU A 185 -9.15 13.15 -25.06
C GLU A 185 -10.10 12.27 -24.29
N GLU A 186 -9.51 11.32 -23.55
CA GLU A 186 -10.23 10.51 -22.62
C GLU A 186 -11.16 11.48 -21.89
N VAL A 187 -12.46 11.40 -22.11
CA VAL A 187 -13.43 12.03 -21.24
C VAL A 187 -13.25 11.28 -19.94
N THR A 188 -12.24 11.71 -19.24
CA THR A 188 -12.08 11.39 -17.84
C THR A 188 -13.33 11.97 -17.21
N VAL A 189 -14.34 11.11 -17.01
CA VAL A 189 -15.38 11.38 -16.02
C VAL A 189 -14.59 11.51 -14.74
N THR A 190 -14.15 12.72 -14.44
CA THR A 190 -13.62 13.11 -13.15
C THR A 190 -14.80 13.11 -12.17
N GLY A 191 -15.33 11.92 -11.93
CA GLY A 191 -15.90 11.66 -10.64
C GLY A 191 -14.76 11.96 -9.68
N ARG A 192 -14.84 13.08 -8.97
CA ARG A 192 -13.81 13.58 -8.05
C ARG A 192 -13.57 12.49 -7.03
N ARG A 193 -12.61 11.58 -7.30
CA ARG A 193 -12.21 10.55 -6.34
C ARG A 193 -11.73 11.27 -5.10
N ARG A 194 -12.24 10.88 -3.96
CA ARG A 194 -11.78 11.40 -2.67
C ARG A 194 -10.32 11.02 -2.53
N LEU A 195 -9.53 11.93 -1.98
CA LEU A 195 -8.12 11.66 -1.68
C LEU A 195 -8.00 10.46 -0.73
N ILE A 196 -8.81 10.46 0.32
CA ILE A 196 -8.87 9.42 1.34
C ILE A 196 -10.30 8.89 1.41
N GLU A 197 -10.45 7.58 1.42
CA GLU A 197 -11.72 6.86 1.56
C GLU A 197 -11.63 5.91 2.75
N PRO A 198 -12.71 5.71 3.49
CA PRO A 198 -12.77 4.68 4.51
C PRO A 198 -12.60 3.30 3.90
N SER A 199 -11.90 2.41 4.60
CA SER A 199 -11.74 1.01 4.24
C SER A 199 -12.12 0.10 5.41
N ALA A 200 -12.40 -1.17 5.16
CA ALA A 200 -12.70 -2.14 6.20
C ALA A 200 -11.46 -2.36 7.08
N GLY A 201 -11.46 -1.80 8.27
CA GLY A 201 -10.34 -1.88 9.22
C GLY A 201 -9.29 -0.77 9.08
N GLY A 202 -9.58 0.31 8.31
CA GLY A 202 -8.64 1.40 8.15
C GLY A 202 -9.06 2.47 7.16
N VAL A 203 -8.12 3.02 6.42
CA VAL A 203 -8.34 4.05 5.40
C VAL A 203 -7.61 3.70 4.11
N LYS A 204 -8.20 4.07 2.97
CA LYS A 204 -7.62 3.91 1.64
C LYS A 204 -7.38 5.30 1.03
N ALA A 205 -6.16 5.55 0.65
CA ALA A 205 -5.78 6.74 -0.11
C ALA A 205 -5.80 6.43 -1.61
N ASN A 206 -6.47 7.26 -2.39
CA ASN A 206 -6.41 7.25 -3.85
C ASN A 206 -5.21 8.12 -4.25
N VAL A 207 -4.18 7.53 -4.82
CA VAL A 207 -2.92 8.22 -5.13
C VAL A 207 -2.93 8.74 -6.57
N ALA A 208 -3.29 7.89 -7.53
CA ALA A 208 -3.30 8.26 -8.94
C ALA A 208 -4.20 9.47 -9.21
N GLY A 209 -3.68 10.47 -9.89
CA GLY A 209 -4.40 11.71 -10.22
C GLY A 209 -4.61 12.67 -9.06
N THR A 210 -3.94 12.46 -7.93
CA THR A 210 -3.99 13.34 -6.74
C THR A 210 -2.63 13.96 -6.43
N SER A 211 -2.57 14.85 -5.43
CA SER A 211 -1.31 15.42 -4.93
C SER A 211 -0.35 14.36 -4.42
N LEU A 212 -0.86 13.27 -3.85
CA LEU A 212 -0.04 12.17 -3.34
C LEU A 212 0.84 11.54 -4.42
N ALA A 213 0.40 11.51 -5.69
CA ALA A 213 1.20 11.00 -6.80
C ALA A 213 2.47 11.84 -7.08
N ARG A 214 2.56 13.04 -6.55
CA ARG A 214 3.67 13.99 -6.76
C ARG A 214 4.63 14.07 -5.57
N MET A 215 4.41 13.27 -4.53
CA MET A 215 5.20 13.25 -3.29
C MET A 215 6.56 12.55 -3.41
N GLY A 216 7.05 12.28 -4.60
CA GLY A 216 8.33 11.65 -4.80
C GLY A 216 8.28 10.13 -4.69
N THR A 217 8.84 9.54 -3.62
CA THR A 217 8.86 8.09 -3.39
C THR A 217 7.61 7.58 -2.68
N ALA A 218 7.41 6.27 -2.67
CA ALA A 218 6.33 5.65 -1.90
C ALA A 218 6.50 5.92 -0.39
N GLY A 219 7.73 5.86 0.13
CA GLY A 219 8.01 6.14 1.53
C GLY A 219 7.63 7.56 1.92
N GLU A 220 8.01 8.54 1.11
CA GLU A 220 7.62 9.93 1.29
C GLU A 220 6.09 10.09 1.20
N MET A 221 5.45 9.51 0.18
CA MET A 221 3.99 9.57 0.01
C MET A 221 3.23 8.95 1.18
N LEU A 222 3.69 7.79 1.69
CA LEU A 222 3.05 7.12 2.82
C LEU A 222 3.09 7.96 4.10
N ALA A 223 4.13 8.76 4.31
CA ALA A 223 4.22 9.67 5.45
C ALA A 223 3.11 10.76 5.45
N HIS A 224 2.49 11.00 4.30
CA HIS A 224 1.37 11.94 4.15
C HIS A 224 -0.01 11.27 4.30
N LEU A 225 -0.07 9.98 4.64
CA LEU A 225 -1.35 9.31 4.85
C LEU A 225 -1.86 9.52 6.28
N PRO A 226 -3.18 9.62 6.49
CA PRO A 226 -3.75 9.58 7.82
C PRO A 226 -3.27 8.35 8.60
N PHE A 227 -3.01 8.52 9.88
CA PHE A 227 -2.53 7.50 10.81
C PHE A 227 -1.09 7.02 10.58
N VAL A 228 -0.41 7.50 9.54
CA VAL A 228 0.99 7.15 9.28
C VAL A 228 1.89 8.30 9.71
N THR A 229 2.96 7.97 10.42
CA THR A 229 4.02 8.91 10.78
C THR A 229 5.34 8.38 10.24
N SER A 230 6.24 9.28 9.89
CA SER A 230 7.60 8.94 9.50
C SER A 230 8.59 9.61 10.45
N ARG A 231 9.49 8.81 11.02
CA ARG A 231 10.59 9.31 11.84
C ARG A 231 11.89 8.67 11.35
N ASN A 232 12.82 9.49 10.90
CA ASN A 232 14.12 9.04 10.40
C ASN A 232 14.03 8.01 9.26
N GLY A 233 13.03 8.16 8.37
CA GLY A 233 12.77 7.23 7.28
C GLY A 233 12.00 5.96 7.67
N SER A 234 11.78 5.72 8.95
CA SER A 234 10.95 4.63 9.44
C SER A 234 9.49 5.06 9.51
N LEU A 235 8.61 4.27 8.90
CA LEU A 235 7.17 4.48 8.93
C LEU A 235 6.57 3.78 10.15
N SER A 236 5.62 4.44 10.79
CA SER A 236 4.86 3.89 11.90
C SER A 236 3.38 4.20 11.72
N VAL A 237 2.52 3.24 12.02
CA VAL A 237 1.07 3.47 12.12
C VAL A 237 0.74 3.80 13.56
N LEU A 238 0.08 4.94 13.75
CA LEU A 238 -0.26 5.46 15.07
C LEU A 238 -0.96 4.40 15.90
N GLY A 239 -0.43 4.16 17.09
CA GLY A 239 -0.93 3.20 18.05
C GLY A 239 -0.66 1.72 17.75
N SER A 240 -0.24 1.42 16.54
CA SER A 240 0.04 0.04 16.15
C SER A 240 1.55 -0.23 16.07
N GLY A 241 2.37 0.77 15.75
CA GLY A 241 3.81 0.60 15.59
C GLY A 241 4.23 0.48 14.11
N THR A 242 5.32 -0.19 13.84
CA THR A 242 5.87 -0.34 12.48
C THR A 242 4.97 -1.26 11.64
N PRO A 243 4.33 -0.77 10.56
CA PRO A 243 3.45 -1.59 9.75
C PRO A 243 4.23 -2.55 8.85
N GLU A 244 3.61 -3.67 8.53
CA GLU A 244 4.00 -4.41 7.35
C GLU A 244 3.49 -3.74 6.09
N ILE A 245 4.36 -3.53 5.10
CA ILE A 245 4.01 -2.85 3.87
C ILE A 245 4.01 -3.86 2.72
N TYR A 246 2.95 -3.82 1.93
CA TYR A 246 2.75 -4.71 0.79
C TYR A 246 2.61 -3.88 -0.49
N ILE A 247 3.36 -4.22 -1.51
CA ILE A 247 3.23 -3.68 -2.87
C ILE A 247 2.63 -4.77 -3.76
N ASN A 248 1.40 -4.56 -4.26
CA ASN A 248 0.65 -5.52 -5.07
C ASN A 248 0.58 -6.92 -4.41
N SER A 249 0.24 -6.94 -3.13
CA SER A 249 0.16 -8.12 -2.27
C SER A 249 1.51 -8.73 -1.84
N ARG A 250 2.65 -8.25 -2.32
CA ARG A 250 3.98 -8.67 -1.89
C ARG A 250 4.50 -7.78 -0.76
N LYS A 251 4.94 -8.35 0.35
CA LYS A 251 5.56 -7.61 1.46
C LYS A 251 6.87 -6.95 1.02
N VAL A 252 7.03 -5.71 1.43
CA VAL A 252 8.28 -4.96 1.36
C VAL A 252 9.27 -5.56 2.34
N ARG A 253 10.47 -5.89 1.89
CA ARG A 253 11.51 -6.52 2.71
C ARG A 253 12.43 -5.51 3.35
N ASP A 254 12.67 -4.43 2.65
CA ASP A 254 13.59 -3.37 2.99
C ASP A 254 12.92 -2.04 2.66
N LEU A 255 12.99 -1.08 3.56
CA LEU A 255 12.39 0.24 3.38
C LEU A 255 12.94 0.94 2.13
N GLY A 256 14.14 0.61 1.68
CA GLY A 256 14.65 1.05 0.38
C GLY A 256 13.77 0.64 -0.81
N GLU A 257 12.92 -0.39 -0.71
CA GLU A 257 11.92 -0.68 -1.75
C GLU A 257 10.89 0.45 -1.89
N LEU A 258 10.57 1.12 -0.81
CA LEU A 258 9.66 2.28 -0.82
C LEU A 258 10.33 3.50 -1.43
N ASP A 259 11.63 3.67 -1.22
CA ASP A 259 12.41 4.72 -1.84
C ASP A 259 12.53 4.51 -3.36
N ARG A 260 12.51 3.23 -3.78
CA ARG A 260 12.54 2.82 -5.19
C ARG A 260 11.21 2.93 -5.92
N LEU A 261 10.08 2.88 -5.21
CA LEU A 261 8.75 3.01 -5.79
C LEU A 261 8.34 4.48 -5.81
N ARG A 262 8.02 5.03 -6.98
CA ARG A 262 7.54 6.41 -7.09
C ARG A 262 6.06 6.52 -6.75
N ALA A 263 5.70 7.59 -6.06
CA ALA A 263 4.30 7.88 -5.75
C ALA A 263 3.43 7.98 -7.01
N SER A 264 3.98 8.52 -8.11
CA SER A 264 3.29 8.61 -9.42
C SER A 264 2.94 7.26 -10.05
N GLU A 265 3.51 6.17 -9.55
CA GLU A 265 3.26 4.82 -10.03
C GLU A 265 2.21 4.09 -9.17
N ILE A 266 1.73 4.71 -8.11
CA ILE A 266 0.79 4.14 -7.16
C ILE A 266 -0.63 4.48 -7.57
N LEU A 267 -1.50 3.49 -7.65
CA LEU A 267 -2.93 3.66 -7.83
C LEU A 267 -3.61 4.07 -6.52
N SER A 268 -3.31 3.31 -5.46
CA SER A 268 -3.87 3.53 -4.12
C SER A 268 -2.99 2.91 -3.05
N ALA A 269 -3.07 3.46 -1.84
CA ALA A 269 -2.50 2.88 -0.64
C ALA A 269 -3.58 2.72 0.42
N GLU A 270 -3.61 1.59 1.11
CA GLU A 270 -4.59 1.26 2.14
C GLU A 270 -3.87 1.00 3.46
N VAL A 271 -4.22 1.74 4.49
CA VAL A 271 -3.69 1.54 5.85
C VAL A 271 -4.71 0.72 6.63
N ILE A 272 -4.34 -0.48 7.06
CA ILE A 272 -5.16 -1.43 7.80
C ILE A 272 -4.62 -1.50 9.23
N THR A 273 -5.38 -1.00 10.18
CA THR A 273 -5.00 -0.96 11.60
C THR A 273 -5.34 -2.25 12.35
N ALA A 274 -6.19 -3.08 11.75
CA ALA A 274 -6.59 -4.39 12.29
C ALA A 274 -6.47 -5.47 11.20
N PRO A 275 -5.25 -5.98 10.93
CA PRO A 275 -5.04 -7.05 9.95
C PRO A 275 -5.76 -8.35 10.35
N GLY A 276 -6.20 -9.12 9.34
CA GLY A 276 -6.90 -10.39 9.53
C GLY A 276 -5.97 -11.56 9.92
N PRO A 277 -6.52 -12.77 10.12
CA PRO A 277 -5.77 -13.95 10.58
C PRO A 277 -4.76 -14.49 9.54
N GLU A 278 -4.89 -14.03 8.30
CA GLU A 278 -3.94 -14.32 7.22
C GLU A 278 -2.56 -13.69 7.44
N TYR A 279 -2.47 -12.68 8.31
CA TYR A 279 -1.20 -12.08 8.72
C TYR A 279 -0.65 -12.77 9.97
N ALA A 280 0.66 -12.70 10.17
CA ALA A 280 1.28 -13.24 11.37
C ALA A 280 0.84 -12.46 12.63
N ALA A 281 0.96 -13.12 13.80
CA ALA A 281 0.46 -12.59 15.06
C ALA A 281 1.11 -11.28 15.52
N ASP A 282 2.35 -11.07 15.09
CA ASP A 282 3.17 -9.90 15.41
C ASP A 282 2.96 -8.71 14.46
N VAL A 283 2.08 -8.84 13.45
CA VAL A 283 1.79 -7.76 12.50
C VAL A 283 0.88 -6.71 13.13
N PRO A 284 1.41 -5.54 13.50
CA PRO A 284 0.63 -4.53 14.22
C PRO A 284 -0.34 -3.79 13.32
N ALA A 285 0.07 -3.50 12.09
CA ALA A 285 -0.72 -2.86 11.05
C ALA A 285 -0.20 -3.28 9.67
N VAL A 286 -1.00 -3.08 8.65
CA VAL A 286 -0.64 -3.38 7.26
C VAL A 286 -0.88 -2.16 6.38
N ILE A 287 0.08 -1.84 5.52
CA ILE A 287 -0.11 -0.87 4.43
C ILE A 287 -0.07 -1.63 3.11
N ARG A 288 -1.17 -1.62 2.37
CA ARG A 288 -1.27 -2.23 1.04
C ARG A 288 -1.15 -1.16 -0.04
N ILE A 289 -0.11 -1.21 -0.82
CA ILE A 289 0.10 -0.36 -1.99
C ILE A 289 -0.35 -1.12 -3.22
N ARG A 290 -1.23 -0.51 -4.01
CA ARG A 290 -1.58 -0.98 -5.36
C ARG A 290 -0.96 -0.03 -6.36
N THR A 291 -0.23 -0.56 -7.32
CA THR A 291 0.37 0.22 -8.39
C THR A 291 -0.55 0.28 -9.61
N LEU A 292 -0.36 1.28 -10.46
CA LEU A 292 -1.05 1.42 -11.73
C LEU A 292 -0.78 0.19 -12.61
N ARG A 293 -1.83 -0.37 -13.20
CA ARG A 293 -1.69 -1.40 -14.23
C ARG A 293 -1.41 -0.70 -15.56
N GLN A 294 -0.23 -0.86 -16.08
CA GLN A 294 0.09 -0.39 -17.41
C GLN A 294 0.03 -1.58 -18.39
N ARG A 295 -0.65 -1.38 -19.51
CA ARG A 295 -0.80 -2.36 -20.58
C ARG A 295 0.23 -2.05 -21.66
N GLY A 296 1.14 -2.99 -21.96
CA GLY A 296 2.08 -2.85 -23.05
C GLY A 296 2.97 -4.09 -23.14
N GLU A 297 3.25 -4.53 -24.33
CA GLU A 297 4.28 -5.52 -24.64
C GLU A 297 5.59 -4.82 -24.97
N GLY A 298 6.70 -5.54 -24.91
CA GLY A 298 8.03 -5.03 -25.20
C GLY A 298 8.76 -4.49 -23.99
N TRP A 299 9.74 -3.64 -24.25
CA TRP A 299 10.60 -3.03 -23.23
C TRP A 299 9.99 -1.82 -22.57
N SER A 300 10.18 -1.73 -21.26
CA SER A 300 9.85 -0.58 -20.46
C SER A 300 10.85 -0.41 -19.32
N GLY A 301 10.93 0.78 -18.75
CA GLY A 301 11.85 0.98 -17.65
C GLY A 301 11.80 2.37 -17.03
N SER A 302 12.61 2.54 -15.98
CA SER A 302 12.79 3.81 -15.30
C SER A 302 14.23 3.98 -14.80
N VAL A 303 14.66 5.24 -14.73
CA VAL A 303 15.92 5.67 -14.12
C VAL A 303 15.57 6.73 -13.09
N ASN A 304 16.07 6.55 -11.87
CA ASN A 304 15.92 7.52 -10.79
C ASN A 304 17.31 7.85 -10.23
N LEU A 305 17.58 9.13 -10.09
CA LEU A 305 18.82 9.65 -9.55
C LEU A 305 18.46 10.62 -8.42
N GLY A 306 19.01 10.40 -7.24
CA GLY A 306 18.88 11.28 -6.09
C GLY A 306 20.24 11.77 -5.63
N TYR A 307 20.29 13.05 -5.26
CA TYR A 307 21.43 13.67 -4.60
C TYR A 307 20.91 14.54 -3.45
N ASN A 308 21.49 14.37 -2.28
CA ASN A 308 21.15 15.17 -1.10
C ASN A 308 22.45 15.70 -0.46
N GLN A 309 22.47 16.98 -0.17
CA GLN A 309 23.55 17.69 0.50
C GLN A 309 23.10 18.11 1.90
N GLY A 310 23.59 17.41 2.91
CA GLY A 310 23.64 17.89 4.27
C GLY A 310 25.04 18.38 4.58
N ARG A 311 25.61 18.00 5.72
CA ARG A 311 27.03 18.24 5.99
C ARG A 311 27.90 17.53 4.95
N TRP A 312 27.45 16.35 4.49
CA TRP A 312 28.11 15.57 3.44
C TRP A 312 27.12 15.16 2.35
N ALA A 313 27.66 14.87 1.18
CA ALA A 313 26.90 14.41 0.04
C ALA A 313 26.39 12.98 0.23
N ASN A 314 25.15 12.77 -0.20
CA ASN A 314 24.48 11.47 -0.25
C ASN A 314 23.91 11.28 -1.65
N GLY A 315 23.93 10.05 -2.15
CA GLY A 315 23.40 9.73 -3.47
C GLY A 315 22.68 8.42 -3.52
N ASP A 316 21.69 8.33 -4.39
CA ASP A 316 20.98 7.11 -4.73
C ASP A 316 20.75 7.01 -6.23
N GLN A 317 20.91 5.84 -6.77
CA GLN A 317 20.77 5.53 -8.20
C GLN A 317 19.97 4.26 -8.35
N GLN A 318 18.98 4.30 -9.21
CA GLN A 318 18.15 3.14 -9.53
C GLN A 318 17.91 3.04 -11.02
N VAL A 319 18.02 1.83 -11.54
CA VAL A 319 17.61 1.46 -12.88
C VAL A 319 16.66 0.27 -12.78
N ALA A 320 15.54 0.33 -13.46
CA ALA A 320 14.60 -0.78 -13.59
C ALA A 320 14.28 -1.00 -15.06
N LEU A 321 14.37 -2.25 -15.49
CA LEU A 321 14.04 -2.70 -16.85
C LEU A 321 13.06 -3.86 -16.76
N ASN A 322 12.09 -3.86 -17.64
CA ASN A 322 11.09 -4.91 -17.75
C ASN A 322 10.86 -5.25 -19.22
N PHE A 323 10.78 -6.52 -19.54
CA PHE A 323 10.47 -7.03 -20.88
C PHE A 323 9.29 -7.97 -20.81
N ARG A 324 8.26 -7.68 -21.59
CA ARG A 324 7.02 -8.47 -21.62
C ARG A 324 6.77 -8.99 -23.03
N THR A 325 6.40 -10.26 -23.11
CA THR A 325 5.97 -10.90 -24.35
C THR A 325 4.93 -12.00 -24.04
N GLY A 326 3.72 -11.84 -24.55
CA GLY A 326 2.62 -12.75 -24.24
C GLY A 326 2.37 -12.87 -22.72
N GLY A 327 2.33 -14.10 -22.21
CA GLY A 327 2.18 -14.40 -20.78
C GLY A 327 3.46 -14.27 -19.95
N LEU A 328 4.62 -14.03 -20.58
CA LEU A 328 5.91 -13.92 -19.89
C LEU A 328 6.27 -12.46 -19.59
N ASP A 329 6.84 -12.24 -18.40
CA ASP A 329 7.25 -10.93 -17.92
C ASP A 329 8.58 -11.08 -17.16
N PHE A 330 9.68 -10.60 -17.76
CA PHE A 330 11.01 -10.61 -17.17
C PHE A 330 11.34 -9.23 -16.62
N PHE A 331 11.95 -9.17 -15.46
CA PHE A 331 12.33 -7.90 -14.85
C PHE A 331 13.71 -7.98 -14.19
N VAL A 332 14.41 -6.86 -14.29
CA VAL A 332 15.69 -6.63 -13.59
C VAL A 332 15.65 -5.22 -13.01
N LYS A 333 16.09 -5.09 -11.76
CA LYS A 333 16.30 -3.79 -11.10
C LYS A 333 17.65 -3.77 -10.42
N GLY A 334 18.31 -2.63 -10.48
CA GLY A 334 19.54 -2.36 -9.77
C GLY A 334 19.38 -1.09 -8.94
N TYR A 335 19.89 -1.11 -7.73
CA TYR A 335 19.92 0.02 -6.83
C TYR A 335 21.28 0.12 -6.16
N VAL A 336 21.86 1.31 -6.14
CA VAL A 336 23.08 1.65 -5.43
C VAL A 336 22.83 2.92 -4.62
N SER A 337 23.27 2.94 -3.39
CA SER A 337 23.21 4.15 -2.55
C SER A 337 24.52 4.36 -1.79
N GLU A 338 24.93 5.61 -1.72
CA GLU A 338 25.96 6.09 -0.82
C GLU A 338 25.30 6.93 0.27
N LYS A 339 25.48 6.53 1.53
CA LYS A 339 24.95 7.23 2.69
C LYS A 339 26.10 7.66 3.60
N ASN A 340 26.26 8.95 3.74
CA ASN A 340 27.17 9.61 4.67
C ASN A 340 26.31 10.28 5.73
N SER A 341 26.58 10.05 6.99
CA SER A 341 25.87 10.72 8.08
C SER A 341 26.81 11.40 9.07
N TYR A 342 26.33 12.46 9.65
CA TYR A 342 26.95 13.18 10.74
C TYR A 342 25.95 13.28 11.89
N GLY A 343 26.43 13.15 13.11
CA GLY A 343 25.62 13.33 14.30
C GLY A 343 26.42 13.94 15.44
N GLU A 344 25.73 14.62 16.32
CA GLU A 344 26.25 15.14 17.60
C GLU A 344 25.35 14.57 18.68
N THR A 345 25.95 14.07 19.75
CA THR A 345 25.24 13.54 20.92
C THR A 345 25.79 14.19 22.18
N GLU A 346 24.90 14.72 22.99
CA GLU A 346 25.18 15.06 24.38
C GLU A 346 24.45 14.03 25.23
N ALA A 347 25.18 13.30 26.06
CA ALA A 347 24.63 12.25 26.92
C ALA A 347 25.00 12.50 28.39
N VAL A 348 24.06 12.25 29.29
CA VAL A 348 24.29 12.20 30.73
C VAL A 348 23.88 10.83 31.22
N ILE A 349 24.82 10.07 31.74
CA ILE A 349 24.61 8.76 32.33
C ILE A 349 24.84 8.89 33.83
N ARG A 350 23.90 8.36 34.63
CA ARG A 350 24.05 8.34 36.10
C ARG A 350 23.64 6.98 36.63
N THR A 351 24.43 6.47 37.57
CA THR A 351 24.11 5.30 38.37
C THR A 351 24.06 5.66 39.84
N GLU A 352 23.10 5.13 40.56
CA GLU A 352 22.82 5.39 41.97
C GLU A 352 22.93 4.07 42.74
N GLY A 353 23.98 3.89 43.52
CA GLY A 353 24.22 2.73 44.37
C GLY A 353 24.81 3.19 45.70
N LYS A 354 25.87 2.52 46.17
CA LYS A 354 26.63 2.97 47.34
C LYS A 354 27.19 4.37 47.13
N ASP A 355 27.63 4.66 45.92
CA ASP A 355 28.07 5.99 45.44
C ASP A 355 27.24 6.41 44.22
N VAL A 356 27.15 7.73 44.02
CA VAL A 356 26.49 8.31 42.87
C VAL A 356 27.55 8.62 41.83
N TRP A 357 27.49 7.92 40.71
CA TRP A 357 28.37 8.15 39.57
C TRP A 357 27.60 8.89 38.45
N GLU A 358 28.20 9.93 37.90
CA GLU A 358 27.64 10.67 36.78
C GLU A 358 28.71 10.86 35.70
N THR A 359 28.40 10.42 34.48
CA THR A 359 29.23 10.62 33.30
C THR A 359 28.51 11.53 32.32
N VAL A 360 29.15 12.64 32.00
CA VAL A 360 28.72 13.55 30.93
C VAL A 360 29.59 13.28 29.70
N ALA A 361 28.97 12.97 28.59
CA ALA A 361 29.64 12.68 27.34
C ALA A 361 29.16 13.61 26.22
N GLY A 362 30.11 14.17 25.49
CA GLY A 362 29.84 14.86 24.23
C GLY A 362 30.53 14.14 23.08
N ASP A 363 29.78 13.60 22.11
CA ASP A 363 30.38 12.88 21.02
C ASP A 363 29.91 13.35 19.63
N VAL A 364 30.83 13.27 18.69
CA VAL A 364 30.57 13.41 17.26
C VAL A 364 30.59 12.04 16.60
N GLN A 365 29.57 11.75 15.84
CA GLN A 365 29.45 10.51 15.09
C GLN A 365 29.47 10.78 13.59
N THR A 366 30.23 9.95 12.87
CA THR A 366 30.21 9.96 11.41
C THR A 366 30.04 8.53 10.91
N SER A 367 29.29 8.35 9.85
CA SER A 367 29.23 7.06 9.17
C SER A 367 29.26 7.25 7.67
N ARG A 368 29.88 6.28 6.98
CA ARG A 368 29.88 6.14 5.54
C ARG A 368 29.53 4.69 5.20
N SER A 369 28.56 4.51 4.32
CA SER A 369 28.23 3.20 3.80
C SER A 369 27.76 3.30 2.35
N GLN A 370 28.18 2.32 1.55
CA GLN A 370 27.70 2.12 0.19
C GLN A 370 26.97 0.78 0.16
N ARG A 371 25.74 0.79 -0.30
CA ARG A 371 24.90 -0.40 -0.39
C ARG A 371 24.41 -0.63 -1.80
N PHE A 372 24.31 -1.89 -2.18
CA PHE A 372 23.65 -2.29 -3.42
C PHE A 372 22.51 -3.26 -3.13
N SER A 373 21.55 -3.28 -4.03
CA SER A 373 20.53 -4.32 -4.09
C SER A 373 20.17 -4.53 -5.56
N ALA A 374 20.07 -5.77 -5.99
CA ALA A 374 19.56 -6.12 -7.29
C ALA A 374 18.32 -6.99 -7.14
N GLU A 375 17.46 -6.98 -8.13
CA GLU A 375 16.28 -7.84 -8.20
C GLU A 375 16.20 -8.37 -9.64
N ALA A 376 16.13 -9.67 -9.81
CA ALA A 376 15.91 -10.30 -11.10
C ALA A 376 14.86 -11.41 -10.95
N GLY A 377 14.00 -11.54 -11.94
CA GLY A 377 12.99 -12.58 -11.88
C GLY A 377 12.09 -12.60 -13.10
N PHE A 378 11.18 -13.53 -13.08
CA PHE A 378 10.16 -13.65 -14.10
C PHE A 378 8.79 -14.00 -13.49
N ASN A 379 7.76 -13.68 -14.25
CA ASN A 379 6.39 -14.09 -14.02
C ASN A 379 5.85 -14.74 -15.29
N CYS A 380 5.14 -15.85 -15.15
CA CYS A 380 4.46 -16.55 -16.24
C CYS A 380 2.97 -16.58 -15.94
N GLU A 381 2.17 -15.91 -16.75
CA GLU A 381 0.72 -16.04 -16.79
C GLU A 381 0.37 -17.15 -17.76
N VAL A 382 0.10 -18.37 -17.24
CA VAL A 382 -0.32 -19.52 -18.06
C VAL A 382 -1.63 -19.21 -18.76
N ASN A 383 -2.53 -18.54 -18.03
CA ASN A 383 -3.82 -18.03 -18.50
C ASN A 383 -4.32 -16.94 -17.51
N GLU A 384 -5.54 -16.43 -17.72
CA GLU A 384 -6.14 -15.41 -16.86
C GLU A 384 -6.27 -15.82 -15.38
N HIS A 385 -6.31 -17.12 -15.12
CA HIS A 385 -6.56 -17.70 -13.80
C HIS A 385 -5.31 -18.24 -13.11
N HIS A 386 -4.25 -18.54 -13.83
CA HIS A 386 -3.07 -19.22 -13.31
C HIS A 386 -1.79 -18.46 -13.62
N SER A 387 -1.01 -18.19 -12.59
CA SER A 387 0.31 -17.57 -12.73
C SER A 387 1.30 -18.12 -11.72
N PHE A 388 2.57 -18.20 -12.12
CA PHE A 388 3.69 -18.52 -11.24
C PHE A 388 4.90 -17.66 -11.58
N GLY A 389 5.85 -17.58 -10.67
CA GLY A 389 7.07 -16.83 -10.89
C GLY A 389 8.12 -17.10 -9.85
N VAL A 390 9.35 -16.70 -10.19
CA VAL A 390 10.51 -16.78 -9.32
C VAL A 390 11.20 -15.43 -9.31
N LYS A 391 11.68 -15.03 -8.14
CA LYS A 391 12.44 -13.80 -7.93
C LYS A 391 13.64 -14.06 -7.06
N TYR A 392 14.78 -13.55 -7.47
CA TYR A 392 16.02 -13.54 -6.73
C TYR A 392 16.43 -12.10 -6.40
N THR A 393 16.81 -11.88 -5.15
CA THR A 393 17.18 -10.54 -4.66
C THR A 393 18.51 -10.64 -3.88
N PRO A 394 19.65 -10.44 -4.54
CA PRO A 394 20.92 -10.24 -3.85
C PRO A 394 21.04 -8.79 -3.35
N GLY A 395 21.73 -8.60 -2.24
CA GLY A 395 22.03 -7.28 -1.70
C GLY A 395 23.14 -7.32 -0.67
N GLY A 396 23.69 -6.16 -0.33
CA GLY A 396 24.76 -6.09 0.68
C GLY A 396 25.47 -4.74 0.66
N THR A 397 26.56 -4.69 1.42
CA THR A 397 27.43 -3.51 1.50
C THR A 397 28.54 -3.62 0.45
N LEU A 398 28.72 -2.55 -0.32
CA LEU A 398 29.84 -2.42 -1.26
C LEU A 398 31.09 -1.98 -0.47
N GLY A 399 32.07 -2.88 -0.35
CA GLY A 399 33.27 -2.62 0.45
C GLY A 399 32.99 -2.70 1.95
N THR A 400 33.69 -1.87 2.71
CA THR A 400 33.55 -1.77 4.17
C THR A 400 32.87 -0.47 4.53
N ALA A 401 31.75 -0.56 5.25
CA ALA A 401 31.17 0.61 5.89
C ALA A 401 32.08 1.04 7.06
N LEU A 402 32.14 2.33 7.32
CA LEU A 402 32.89 2.89 8.44
C LEU A 402 31.95 3.77 9.27
N GLN A 403 31.90 3.46 10.55
CA GLN A 403 31.27 4.31 11.55
C GLN A 403 32.34 4.72 12.56
N ARG A 404 32.41 5.99 12.87
CA ARG A 404 33.33 6.53 13.84
C ARG A 404 32.59 7.43 14.80
N SER A 405 32.87 7.25 16.11
CA SER A 405 32.41 8.14 17.18
C SER A 405 33.64 8.57 17.97
N TRP A 406 33.71 9.83 18.34
CA TRP A 406 34.79 10.37 19.17
C TRP A 406 34.29 11.56 19.99
N GLY A 407 34.87 11.75 21.15
CA GLY A 407 34.49 12.82 22.06
C GLY A 407 35.20 12.74 23.38
N GLU A 408 34.70 13.50 24.32
CA GLU A 408 35.19 13.59 25.70
C GLU A 408 34.13 13.04 26.66
N THR A 409 34.56 12.32 27.68
CA THR A 409 33.76 11.94 28.85
C THR A 409 34.33 12.57 30.10
N VAL A 410 33.45 13.09 30.93
CA VAL A 410 33.79 13.60 32.28
C VAL A 410 32.95 12.81 33.26
N THR A 411 33.62 12.05 34.09
CA THR A 411 32.96 11.20 35.12
C THR A 411 33.22 11.77 36.49
N SER A 412 32.18 11.90 37.28
CA SER A 412 32.22 12.31 38.69
C SER A 412 31.67 11.23 39.62
N CYS A 413 32.24 11.14 40.80
CA CYS A 413 31.74 10.33 41.91
C CYS A 413 31.35 11.23 43.06
N ASN A 414 30.07 11.14 43.49
CA ASN A 414 29.50 11.98 44.56
C ASN A 414 29.72 13.49 44.33
N GLY A 415 29.65 13.91 43.05
CA GLY A 415 29.83 15.29 42.65
C GLY A 415 31.29 15.76 42.52
N THR A 416 32.27 14.91 42.77
CA THR A 416 33.70 15.22 42.58
C THR A 416 34.19 14.60 41.28
N GLU A 417 34.83 15.36 40.40
CA GLU A 417 35.40 14.82 39.15
C GLU A 417 36.40 13.70 39.49
N ALA A 418 36.10 12.51 39.01
CA ALA A 418 36.92 11.31 39.21
C ALA A 418 37.83 11.07 38.01
N GLU A 419 37.33 11.36 36.81
CA GLU A 419 38.05 11.12 35.56
C GLU A 419 37.58 12.04 34.44
N ARG A 420 38.51 12.36 33.56
CA ARG A 420 38.26 13.03 32.28
C ARG A 420 39.08 12.32 31.20
N ALA A 421 38.40 11.84 30.18
CA ALA A 421 39.04 11.02 29.16
C ALA A 421 38.47 11.32 27.76
N ASP A 422 39.31 11.33 26.76
CA ASP A 422 38.92 11.26 25.38
C ASP A 422 38.61 9.82 25.00
N PHE A 423 37.65 9.59 24.09
CA PHE A 423 37.38 8.28 23.54
C PHE A 423 37.25 8.31 22.01
N VAL A 424 37.63 7.22 21.39
CA VAL A 424 37.42 6.97 19.96
C VAL A 424 36.87 5.57 19.78
N MET A 425 35.74 5.46 19.08
CA MET A 425 35.19 4.18 18.68
C MET A 425 35.07 4.12 17.16
N ARG A 426 35.56 3.04 16.56
CA ARG A 426 35.43 2.75 15.13
C ARG A 426 34.72 1.42 14.96
N SER A 427 33.70 1.40 14.12
CA SER A 427 32.99 0.18 13.75
C SER A 427 33.01 0.03 12.23
N CYS A 428 33.36 -1.15 11.77
CA CYS A 428 33.49 -1.50 10.37
C CYS A 428 32.54 -2.66 10.02
N PRO A 429 31.22 -2.38 9.86
CA PRO A 429 30.30 -3.38 9.38
C PRO A 429 30.63 -3.77 7.93
N ARG A 430 30.66 -5.07 7.68
CA ARG A 430 30.87 -5.66 6.36
C ARG A 430 29.88 -6.80 6.16
N ASP A 431 28.76 -6.46 5.56
CA ASP A 431 27.78 -7.48 5.22
C ASP A 431 28.32 -8.36 4.08
N GLY A 432 28.08 -9.65 4.15
CA GLY A 432 28.22 -10.54 3.01
C GLY A 432 27.17 -10.21 1.92
N ILE A 433 27.19 -10.94 0.84
CA ILE A 433 26.08 -10.91 -0.11
C ILE A 433 24.91 -11.69 0.51
N ASN A 434 23.85 -10.99 0.79
CA ASN A 434 22.61 -11.56 1.28
C ASN A 434 21.81 -12.10 0.09
N HIS A 435 21.31 -13.32 0.19
CA HIS A 435 20.56 -13.98 -0.87
C HIS A 435 19.12 -14.17 -0.43
N ALA A 436 18.17 -13.70 -1.23
CA ALA A 436 16.76 -13.99 -1.00
C ALA A 436 16.10 -14.49 -2.28
N VAL A 437 15.45 -15.65 -2.18
CA VAL A 437 14.70 -16.27 -3.27
C VAL A 437 13.25 -16.38 -2.84
N ASN A 438 12.32 -16.04 -3.73
CA ASN A 438 10.90 -16.31 -3.55
C ASN A 438 10.37 -16.98 -4.81
N ALA A 439 9.61 -18.05 -4.62
CA ALA A 439 8.82 -18.69 -5.67
C ALA A 439 7.34 -18.65 -5.27
N TYR A 440 6.45 -18.44 -6.23
CA TYR A 440 5.03 -18.40 -5.97
C TYR A 440 4.21 -19.08 -7.06
N TYR A 441 3.03 -19.52 -6.68
CA TYR A 441 1.94 -19.90 -7.58
C TYR A 441 0.62 -19.31 -7.08
N VAL A 442 -0.14 -18.68 -7.97
CA VAL A 442 -1.50 -18.19 -7.72
C VAL A 442 -2.43 -18.80 -8.76
N GLY A 443 -3.52 -19.39 -8.31
CA GLY A 443 -4.49 -20.04 -9.18
C GLY A 443 -5.94 -19.78 -8.77
N GLU A 444 -6.84 -19.75 -9.76
CA GLU A 444 -8.28 -19.69 -9.56
C GLU A 444 -8.94 -20.86 -10.30
N ALA A 445 -9.71 -21.69 -9.59
CA ALA A 445 -10.43 -22.83 -10.13
C ALA A 445 -11.90 -22.78 -9.68
N GLY A 446 -12.77 -22.30 -10.55
CA GLY A 446 -14.17 -22.07 -10.25
C GLY A 446 -14.36 -21.07 -9.11
N ARG A 447 -14.85 -21.55 -7.95
CA ARG A 447 -15.03 -20.71 -6.74
C ARG A 447 -13.83 -20.67 -5.80
N TRP A 448 -12.78 -21.42 -6.11
CA TRP A 448 -11.60 -21.55 -5.27
C TRP A 448 -10.49 -20.65 -5.76
N THR A 449 -9.78 -20.05 -4.81
CA THR A 449 -8.51 -19.35 -5.04
C THR A 449 -7.43 -20.07 -4.26
N LEU A 450 -6.24 -20.17 -4.84
CA LEU A 450 -5.07 -20.77 -4.23
C LEU A 450 -3.88 -19.83 -4.35
N ASP A 451 -3.13 -19.63 -3.26
CA ASP A 451 -1.89 -18.86 -3.20
C ASP A 451 -0.84 -19.69 -2.45
N LEU A 452 0.22 -20.07 -3.14
CA LEU A 452 1.36 -20.81 -2.60
C LEU A 452 2.61 -19.93 -2.72
N ASN A 453 3.36 -19.83 -1.64
CA ASN A 453 4.65 -19.13 -1.61
C ASN A 453 5.70 -19.99 -0.90
N ALA A 454 6.92 -19.97 -1.44
CA ALA A 454 8.10 -20.55 -0.83
C ALA A 454 9.24 -19.53 -0.82
N ASP A 455 9.92 -19.38 0.30
CA ASP A 455 10.99 -18.42 0.48
C ASP A 455 12.23 -19.06 1.11
N TYR A 456 13.37 -18.64 0.60
CA TYR A 456 14.69 -18.90 1.15
C TYR A 456 15.42 -17.58 1.39
N LEU A 457 16.07 -17.45 2.54
CA LEU A 457 16.93 -16.32 2.88
C LEU A 457 18.24 -16.84 3.47
N ASP A 458 19.36 -16.31 2.98
CA ASP A 458 20.69 -16.45 3.60
C ASP A 458 21.24 -15.05 3.83
N ASN A 459 21.51 -14.71 5.08
CA ASN A 459 21.97 -13.39 5.51
C ASN A 459 23.23 -13.55 6.35
N ARG A 460 24.28 -12.80 6.00
CA ARG A 460 25.55 -12.78 6.73
C ARG A 460 25.94 -11.36 7.06
N MET A 461 26.20 -11.13 8.33
CA MET A 461 26.63 -9.83 8.85
C MET A 461 27.90 -10.02 9.67
N LYS A 462 28.95 -9.27 9.34
CA LYS A 462 30.17 -9.22 10.09
C LYS A 462 30.48 -7.77 10.46
N SER A 463 30.84 -7.52 11.70
CA SER A 463 31.27 -6.19 12.15
C SER A 463 32.50 -6.32 13.04
N SER A 464 33.51 -5.51 12.77
CA SER A 464 34.63 -5.33 13.70
C SER A 464 34.52 -3.96 14.33
N GLN A 465 34.76 -3.90 15.65
CA GLN A 465 34.76 -2.67 16.41
C GLN A 465 36.10 -2.55 17.13
N TYR A 466 36.59 -1.32 17.16
CA TYR A 466 37.75 -0.93 17.94
C TYR A 466 37.36 0.27 18.79
N ALA A 467 37.61 0.19 20.08
CA ALA A 467 37.37 1.26 21.03
C ALA A 467 38.68 1.55 21.78
N GLU A 468 39.03 2.82 21.83
CA GLU A 468 40.11 3.40 22.57
C GLU A 468 39.55 4.43 23.53
N ASP A 469 39.82 4.32 24.78
CA ASP A 469 39.50 5.31 25.80
C ASP A 469 40.76 5.83 26.52
N GLY A 470 40.65 6.97 27.17
CA GLY A 470 41.79 7.57 27.88
C GLY A 470 42.36 6.77 29.02
N SER A 471 41.74 5.64 29.39
CA SER A 471 42.27 4.71 30.41
C SER A 471 43.44 3.85 29.87
N GLY A 472 43.69 3.91 28.56
CA GLY A 472 44.72 3.08 27.90
C GLY A 472 44.26 1.66 27.58
N ALA A 473 42.96 1.38 27.67
CA ALA A 473 42.38 0.10 27.27
C ALA A 473 42.00 0.11 25.79
N ASP A 474 42.63 -0.72 24.98
CA ASP A 474 42.31 -0.95 23.60
C ASP A 474 41.40 -2.18 23.49
N ILE A 475 40.13 -1.98 23.27
CA ILE A 475 39.12 -3.05 23.14
C ILE A 475 38.84 -3.30 21.66
N SER A 476 39.13 -4.49 21.20
CA SER A 476 38.80 -4.94 19.84
C SER A 476 37.76 -6.05 19.90
N SER A 477 36.67 -5.90 19.17
CA SER A 477 35.64 -6.93 19.10
C SER A 477 35.24 -7.24 17.67
N VAL A 478 34.83 -8.49 17.44
CA VAL A 478 34.31 -8.98 16.17
C VAL A 478 32.97 -9.68 16.45
N SER A 479 31.95 -9.25 15.75
CA SER A 479 30.64 -9.90 15.68
C SER A 479 30.45 -10.52 14.30
N ASP A 480 30.15 -11.82 14.23
CA ASP A 480 29.89 -12.56 13.01
C ASP A 480 28.55 -13.29 13.16
N SER A 481 27.56 -12.91 12.36
CA SER A 481 26.21 -13.44 12.42
C SER A 481 25.83 -14.06 11.09
N GLU A 482 25.42 -15.32 11.10
CA GLU A 482 24.86 -16.03 9.95
C GLU A 482 23.42 -16.44 10.24
N SER A 483 22.52 -16.17 9.30
CA SER A 483 21.11 -16.53 9.43
C SER A 483 20.57 -17.17 8.16
N ARG A 484 19.84 -18.28 8.32
CA ARG A 484 19.11 -18.96 7.24
C ARG A 484 17.67 -19.12 7.60
N LEU A 485 16.81 -18.87 6.64
CA LEU A 485 15.36 -19.04 6.77
C LEU A 485 14.81 -19.82 5.59
N TYR A 486 14.03 -20.85 5.91
CA TYR A 486 13.16 -21.56 4.98
C TYR A 486 11.71 -21.32 5.38
N ALA A 487 10.88 -20.93 4.46
CA ALA A 487 9.48 -20.68 4.75
C ALA A 487 8.59 -21.14 3.60
N ALA A 488 7.42 -21.70 3.94
CA ALA A 488 6.39 -22.06 2.99
C ALA A 488 5.01 -21.64 3.53
N ARG A 489 4.17 -21.10 2.66
CA ARG A 489 2.81 -20.67 2.99
C ARG A 489 1.85 -21.10 1.91
N LEU A 490 0.76 -21.72 2.34
CA LEU A 490 -0.38 -22.09 1.51
C LEU A 490 -1.62 -21.37 2.02
N GLN A 491 -2.33 -20.67 1.15
CA GLN A 491 -3.61 -20.06 1.45
C GLN A 491 -4.63 -20.43 0.38
N ALA A 492 -5.81 -20.84 0.81
CA ALA A 492 -6.95 -21.11 -0.05
C ALA A 492 -8.11 -20.19 0.35
N GLY A 493 -8.93 -19.82 -0.65
CA GLY A 493 -10.14 -19.05 -0.46
C GLY A 493 -11.31 -19.66 -1.22
N VAL A 494 -12.50 -19.60 -0.66
CA VAL A 494 -13.73 -20.06 -1.31
C VAL A 494 -14.88 -19.10 -1.03
N LYS A 495 -15.64 -18.75 -2.07
CA LYS A 495 -16.88 -17.99 -1.92
C LYS A 495 -17.93 -18.86 -1.25
N LEU A 496 -18.45 -18.44 -0.11
CA LEU A 496 -19.43 -19.15 0.71
C LEU A 496 -20.57 -18.21 1.09
N GLY A 497 -21.77 -18.43 0.56
CA GLY A 497 -22.91 -17.56 0.79
C GLY A 497 -22.65 -16.11 0.36
N LYS A 498 -22.87 -15.15 1.26
CA LYS A 498 -22.62 -13.71 1.02
C LYS A 498 -21.18 -13.27 1.35
N GLY A 499 -20.31 -14.23 1.63
CA GLY A 499 -18.95 -13.96 2.06
C GLY A 499 -17.90 -14.83 1.39
N GLN A 500 -16.70 -14.73 1.91
CA GLN A 500 -15.54 -15.50 1.51
C GLN A 500 -14.91 -16.13 2.75
N LEU A 501 -14.74 -17.45 2.71
CA LEU A 501 -13.93 -18.20 3.67
C LEU A 501 -12.50 -18.26 3.11
N SER A 502 -11.53 -17.89 3.92
CA SER A 502 -10.11 -18.07 3.66
C SER A 502 -9.51 -18.96 4.74
N PHE A 503 -8.60 -19.84 4.38
CA PHE A 503 -7.87 -20.68 5.32
C PHE A 503 -6.51 -21.03 4.75
N GLY A 504 -5.58 -21.41 5.61
CA GLY A 504 -4.24 -21.71 5.16
C GLY A 504 -3.33 -22.21 6.27
N SER A 505 -2.10 -22.48 5.87
CA SER A 505 -1.01 -22.87 6.77
C SER A 505 0.28 -22.16 6.39
N GLU A 506 1.16 -21.99 7.36
CA GLU A 506 2.49 -21.41 7.18
C GLU A 506 3.47 -22.17 8.06
N GLY A 507 4.62 -22.57 7.49
CA GLY A 507 5.70 -23.21 8.20
C GLY A 507 7.01 -22.44 8.00
N THR A 508 7.81 -22.28 9.06
CA THR A 508 9.13 -21.65 9.01
C THR A 508 10.18 -22.45 9.77
N LEU A 509 11.38 -22.48 9.24
CA LEU A 509 12.58 -22.95 9.92
C LEU A 509 13.64 -21.85 9.84
N THR A 510 14.03 -21.33 10.97
CA THR A 510 15.08 -20.31 11.10
C THR A 510 16.27 -20.90 11.85
N GLU A 511 17.47 -20.72 11.32
CA GLU A 511 18.73 -21.03 11.95
C GLU A 511 19.58 -19.77 11.98
N ARG A 512 20.10 -19.45 13.17
CA ARG A 512 20.98 -18.30 13.35
C ARG A 512 22.15 -18.68 14.23
N LYS A 513 23.34 -18.33 13.79
CA LYS A 513 24.58 -18.43 14.53
C LYS A 513 25.15 -17.04 14.78
N ASP A 514 25.43 -16.71 16.03
CA ASP A 514 26.07 -15.46 16.45
C ASP A 514 27.36 -15.79 17.20
N LEU A 515 28.47 -15.39 16.58
CA LEU A 515 29.79 -15.46 17.21
C LEU A 515 30.25 -14.04 17.58
N PHE A 516 30.53 -13.82 18.85
CA PHE A 516 31.11 -12.56 19.32
C PHE A 516 32.41 -12.83 20.05
N THR A 517 33.47 -12.21 19.57
CA THR A 517 34.80 -12.30 20.22
C THR A 517 35.27 -10.92 20.61
N GLN A 518 35.87 -10.77 21.76
CA GLN A 518 36.33 -9.49 22.27
C GLN A 518 37.63 -9.64 23.05
N SER A 519 38.63 -8.82 22.70
CA SER A 519 39.90 -8.81 23.42
C SER A 519 39.86 -7.88 24.63
N GLY A 520 40.43 -8.36 25.76
CA GLY A 520 40.74 -7.52 26.90
C GLY A 520 39.56 -7.09 27.78
N PHE A 521 38.34 -7.64 27.58
CA PHE A 521 37.19 -7.18 28.34
C PHE A 521 36.28 -8.30 28.88
N SER A 522 35.58 -9.03 28.02
CA SER A 522 34.62 -10.06 28.42
C SER A 522 34.88 -11.38 27.73
N ALA A 523 34.24 -12.45 28.20
CA ALA A 523 34.27 -13.75 27.53
C ALA A 523 33.61 -13.70 26.15
N ASP A 524 34.10 -14.52 25.23
CA ASP A 524 33.50 -14.71 23.92
C ASP A 524 32.12 -15.37 24.08
N ALA A 525 31.20 -15.02 23.17
CA ALA A 525 29.88 -15.63 23.06
C ALA A 525 29.75 -16.40 21.75
N ASP A 526 29.29 -17.66 21.81
CA ASP A 526 28.95 -18.49 20.64
C ASP A 526 27.52 -19.03 20.82
N ASN A 527 26.55 -18.31 20.22
CA ASN A 527 25.15 -18.63 20.33
C ASN A 527 24.65 -19.25 19.03
N PHE A 528 23.84 -20.32 19.15
CA PHE A 528 23.11 -20.90 18.05
C PHE A 528 21.64 -21.00 18.40
N ILE A 529 20.78 -20.48 17.53
CA ILE A 529 19.33 -20.49 17.69
C ILE A 529 18.72 -21.22 16.50
N ARG A 530 17.93 -22.26 16.78
CA ARG A 530 17.04 -22.89 15.78
C ARG A 530 15.60 -22.71 16.22
N GLN A 531 14.81 -22.10 15.34
CA GLN A 531 13.39 -21.91 15.62
C GLN A 531 12.53 -22.53 14.54
N ARG A 532 11.56 -23.32 14.95
CA ARG A 532 10.56 -23.94 14.11
C ARG A 532 9.20 -23.33 14.47
N ALA A 533 8.49 -22.80 13.48
CA ALA A 533 7.13 -22.33 13.70
C ALA A 533 6.19 -22.91 12.66
N PHE A 534 5.01 -23.28 13.11
CA PHE A 534 3.92 -23.76 12.26
C PHE A 534 2.62 -23.08 12.68
N ALA A 535 1.90 -22.55 11.71
CA ALA A 535 0.62 -21.89 11.93
C ALA A 535 -0.45 -22.41 11.00
N VAL A 536 -1.67 -22.49 11.50
CA VAL A 536 -2.89 -22.69 10.71
C VAL A 536 -3.86 -21.55 11.00
N PHE A 537 -4.57 -21.09 10.00
CA PHE A 537 -5.51 -20.00 10.16
C PHE A 537 -6.76 -20.19 9.30
N ALA A 538 -7.86 -19.65 9.78
CA ALA A 538 -9.12 -19.55 9.04
C ALA A 538 -9.81 -18.23 9.35
N GLY A 539 -10.43 -17.65 8.33
CA GLY A 539 -11.18 -16.40 8.45
C GLY A 539 -12.36 -16.36 7.51
N TYR A 540 -13.42 -15.73 7.96
CA TYR A 540 -14.62 -15.52 7.16
C TYR A 540 -14.92 -14.02 7.09
N SER A 541 -15.08 -13.51 5.88
CA SER A 541 -15.50 -12.12 5.62
C SER A 541 -16.82 -12.11 4.88
N ALA A 542 -17.78 -11.31 5.35
CA ALA A 542 -19.09 -11.18 4.71
C ALA A 542 -19.51 -9.71 4.62
N SER A 543 -20.30 -9.40 3.58
CA SER A 543 -20.86 -8.07 3.37
C SER A 543 -22.37 -8.17 3.15
N TRP A 544 -23.15 -7.32 3.85
CA TRP A 544 -24.61 -7.25 3.71
C TRP A 544 -25.08 -5.80 3.80
N GLY A 545 -25.59 -5.29 2.72
CA GLY A 545 -25.99 -3.88 2.61
C GLY A 545 -24.82 -2.95 2.91
N LYS A 546 -24.95 -2.15 3.95
CA LYS A 546 -23.94 -1.17 4.40
C LYS A 546 -22.94 -1.75 5.40
N TRP A 547 -23.11 -2.99 5.81
CA TRP A 547 -22.29 -3.66 6.80
C TRP A 547 -21.28 -4.61 6.18
N ARG A 548 -20.12 -4.70 6.79
CA ARG A 548 -19.12 -5.75 6.55
C ARG A 548 -18.60 -6.25 7.89
N ALA A 549 -18.48 -7.57 8.02
CA ALA A 549 -17.86 -8.18 9.18
C ALA A 549 -16.76 -9.15 8.73
N ASN A 550 -15.70 -9.22 9.53
CA ASN A 550 -14.65 -10.22 9.40
C ASN A 550 -14.41 -10.85 10.76
N ALA A 551 -14.25 -12.17 10.78
CA ALA A 551 -13.85 -12.93 11.95
C ALA A 551 -12.79 -13.93 11.53
N GLY A 552 -11.76 -14.10 12.34
CA GLY A 552 -10.67 -15.01 12.05
C GLY A 552 -10.01 -15.56 13.29
N LEU A 553 -9.41 -16.72 13.11
CA LEU A 553 -8.65 -17.41 14.14
C LEU A 553 -7.36 -17.96 13.53
N ARG A 554 -6.24 -17.73 14.21
CA ARG A 554 -4.94 -18.31 13.91
C ARG A 554 -4.46 -19.11 15.13
N TYR A 555 -4.02 -20.34 14.91
CA TYR A 555 -3.25 -21.12 15.86
C TYR A 555 -1.80 -21.10 15.41
N GLU A 556 -0.88 -20.91 16.36
CA GLU A 556 0.55 -20.89 16.10
C GLU A 556 1.28 -21.72 17.14
N HIS A 557 2.04 -22.72 16.67
CA HIS A 557 3.00 -23.51 17.43
C HIS A 557 4.40 -23.01 17.08
N ARG A 558 5.22 -22.74 18.11
CA ARG A 558 6.59 -22.27 17.97
C ARG A 558 7.50 -22.96 18.98
N ALA A 559 8.54 -23.63 18.49
CA ALA A 559 9.56 -24.26 19.30
C ALA A 559 10.93 -23.61 19.01
N THR A 560 11.60 -23.15 20.05
CA THR A 560 12.93 -22.55 19.98
C THR A 560 13.91 -23.49 20.65
N ASP A 561 15.02 -23.76 20.02
CA ASP A 561 16.16 -24.42 20.62
C ASP A 561 17.30 -23.39 20.66
N TYR A 562 17.89 -23.19 21.83
CA TYR A 562 18.99 -22.26 22.06
C TYR A 562 20.20 -22.99 22.58
N TRP A 563 21.35 -22.74 22.00
CA TRP A 563 22.64 -23.25 22.44
C TRP A 563 23.60 -22.12 22.77
N ASP A 564 24.34 -22.27 23.85
CA ASP A 564 25.43 -21.40 24.24
C ASP A 564 26.70 -22.22 24.39
N GLN A 565 27.80 -21.80 23.76
CA GLN A 565 29.07 -22.50 23.71
C GLN A 565 28.92 -24.00 23.34
N GLY A 566 27.99 -24.31 22.42
CA GLY A 566 27.68 -25.67 21.98
C GLY A 566 26.81 -26.50 22.91
N GLY A 567 26.50 -26.03 24.12
CA GLY A 567 25.58 -26.65 25.06
C GLY A 567 24.15 -26.14 24.86
N ARG A 568 23.15 -27.04 24.81
CA ARG A 568 21.74 -26.62 24.74
C ARG A 568 21.29 -26.10 26.12
N VAL A 569 20.68 -24.94 26.15
CA VAL A 569 20.18 -24.28 27.35
C VAL A 569 18.66 -24.44 27.39
N GLU A 570 18.16 -25.28 28.29
CA GLU A 570 16.75 -25.66 28.35
C GLU A 570 15.84 -24.48 28.71
N GLU A 571 16.23 -23.62 29.66
CA GLU A 571 15.50 -22.45 30.11
C GLU A 571 15.28 -21.39 29.01
N GLN A 572 16.16 -21.38 27.98
CA GLN A 572 16.12 -20.47 26.84
C GLN A 572 15.60 -21.18 25.61
N SER A 573 15.05 -22.38 25.73
CA SER A 573 14.50 -23.21 24.65
C SER A 573 12.98 -23.40 24.81
N PRO A 574 12.17 -22.32 24.86
CA PRO A 574 10.75 -22.41 25.12
C PRO A 574 9.94 -22.93 23.93
N VAL A 575 8.80 -23.53 24.27
CA VAL A 575 7.74 -23.88 23.30
C VAL A 575 6.48 -23.09 23.62
N TYR A 576 5.85 -22.52 22.59
CA TYR A 576 4.63 -21.72 22.72
C TYR A 576 3.54 -22.27 21.81
N ASP A 577 2.33 -22.38 22.35
CA ASP A 577 1.10 -22.71 21.64
C ASP A 577 0.06 -21.62 21.87
N GLU A 578 -0.41 -20.96 20.82
CA GLU A 578 -1.25 -19.79 20.96
C GLU A 578 -2.42 -19.75 19.97
N LEU A 579 -3.56 -19.27 20.48
CA LEU A 579 -4.72 -18.92 19.70
C LEU A 579 -4.84 -17.41 19.58
N ILE A 580 -4.95 -16.89 18.35
CA ILE A 580 -4.93 -15.47 18.02
C ILE A 580 -6.21 -15.11 17.27
N PRO A 581 -7.26 -14.71 17.99
CA PRO A 581 -8.51 -14.27 17.38
C PRO A 581 -8.43 -12.83 16.86
N THR A 582 -9.19 -12.56 15.78
CA THR A 582 -9.42 -11.23 15.21
C THR A 582 -10.88 -11.08 14.84
N VAL A 583 -11.50 -9.96 15.18
CA VAL A 583 -12.88 -9.63 14.79
C VAL A 583 -12.95 -8.17 14.39
N SER A 584 -13.64 -7.87 13.29
CA SER A 584 -13.95 -6.49 12.92
C SER A 584 -15.35 -6.38 12.30
N VAL A 585 -16.00 -5.26 12.58
CA VAL A 585 -17.29 -4.90 11.98
C VAL A 585 -17.19 -3.47 11.48
N SER A 586 -17.60 -3.24 10.25
CA SER A 586 -17.65 -1.90 9.67
C SER A 586 -19.02 -1.62 9.05
N TRP A 587 -19.42 -0.37 9.15
CA TRP A 587 -20.61 0.19 8.55
C TRP A 587 -20.22 1.40 7.71
N SER A 588 -20.77 1.50 6.50
CA SER A 588 -20.48 2.62 5.60
C SER A 588 -21.74 3.05 4.86
N ASP A 589 -22.06 4.33 4.94
CA ASP A 589 -23.16 4.94 4.21
C ASP A 589 -22.76 6.32 3.68
N ARG A 590 -22.85 6.50 2.36
CA ARG A 590 -22.47 7.72 1.65
C ARG A 590 -21.13 8.30 2.14
N ASP A 591 -21.22 9.28 3.05
CA ASP A 591 -20.09 10.07 3.53
C ASP A 591 -19.54 9.65 4.88
N LEU A 592 -20.27 8.77 5.60
CA LEU A 592 -19.95 8.33 6.94
C LEU A 592 -19.56 6.86 6.94
N SER A 593 -18.43 6.54 7.58
CA SER A 593 -18.00 5.18 7.82
C SER A 593 -17.51 5.02 9.25
N LEU A 594 -17.87 3.90 9.84
CA LEU A 594 -17.46 3.47 11.17
C LEU A 594 -16.88 2.07 11.06
N ALA A 595 -15.77 1.81 11.74
CA ALA A 595 -15.22 0.47 11.87
C ALA A 595 -14.71 0.23 13.28
N LEU A 596 -15.19 -0.83 13.90
CA LEU A 596 -14.74 -1.33 15.18
C LEU A 596 -13.97 -2.62 14.95
N ALA A 597 -12.79 -2.74 15.54
CA ALA A 597 -12.00 -3.94 15.45
C ALA A 597 -11.36 -4.32 16.78
N TRP A 598 -11.34 -5.61 17.07
CA TRP A 598 -10.60 -6.20 18.18
C TRP A 598 -9.66 -7.27 17.65
N LYS A 599 -8.41 -7.24 18.13
CA LYS A 599 -7.40 -8.23 17.79
C LYS A 599 -6.49 -8.53 18.98
N THR A 600 -5.96 -9.74 19.02
CA THR A 600 -4.82 -10.10 19.85
C THR A 600 -3.56 -10.04 18.98
N MET A 601 -2.47 -9.53 19.56
CA MET A 601 -1.17 -9.43 18.91
C MET A 601 -0.12 -10.09 19.79
N ARG A 602 0.93 -10.58 19.13
CA ARG A 602 2.14 -11.08 19.78
C ARG A 602 3.35 -10.44 19.12
N THR A 603 4.29 -9.96 19.90
CA THR A 603 5.57 -9.46 19.42
C THR A 603 6.69 -10.31 19.98
N ASN A 604 7.42 -11.00 19.11
CA ASN A 604 8.58 -11.78 19.50
C ASN A 604 9.81 -10.88 19.62
N PRO A 605 10.73 -11.13 20.56
CA PRO A 605 12.02 -10.44 20.59
C PRO A 605 12.79 -10.70 19.29
N SER A 606 13.54 -9.70 18.82
CA SER A 606 14.46 -9.92 17.69
C SER A 606 15.59 -10.85 18.13
N TYR A 607 16.15 -11.61 17.20
CA TYR A 607 17.26 -12.53 17.54
C TYR A 607 18.46 -11.80 18.10
N ALA A 608 18.73 -10.57 17.66
CA ALA A 608 19.81 -9.74 18.18
C ALA A 608 19.67 -9.39 19.68
N LEU A 609 18.45 -9.43 20.22
CA LEU A 609 18.20 -9.21 21.65
C LEU A 609 18.37 -10.48 22.48
N LEU A 610 18.47 -11.66 21.86
CA LEU A 610 18.58 -12.95 22.54
C LEU A 610 20.04 -13.39 22.74
N THR A 611 21.03 -12.54 22.46
CA THR A 611 22.44 -12.82 22.73
C THR A 611 22.77 -12.56 24.19
N ASN A 612 23.74 -13.28 24.74
CA ASN A 612 24.37 -13.05 26.06
C ASN A 612 25.70 -12.27 25.95
N ALA A 613 26.10 -11.87 24.74
CA ALA A 613 27.32 -11.12 24.51
C ALA A 613 27.28 -9.75 25.19
N VAL A 614 28.28 -9.42 26.00
CA VAL A 614 28.46 -8.09 26.59
C VAL A 614 29.43 -7.29 25.74
N SER A 615 28.92 -6.26 25.08
CA SER A 615 29.68 -5.40 24.19
C SER A 615 30.08 -4.11 24.90
N TYR A 616 31.36 -3.79 24.81
CA TYR A 616 31.92 -2.54 25.30
C TYR A 616 31.48 -1.35 24.41
N ARG A 617 31.03 -0.26 25.02
CA ARG A 617 30.76 1.02 24.34
C ARG A 617 31.71 2.13 24.76
N THR A 618 31.82 2.33 26.06
CA THR A 618 32.77 3.20 26.71
C THR A 618 33.14 2.56 28.04
N GLN A 619 34.13 3.09 28.77
CA GLN A 619 34.51 2.65 30.09
C GLN A 619 33.32 2.60 31.07
N TYR A 620 32.35 3.51 30.95
CA TYR A 620 31.18 3.59 31.83
C TYR A 620 29.88 3.16 31.16
N SER A 621 29.94 2.45 30.03
CA SER A 621 28.71 1.96 29.39
C SER A 621 28.92 0.68 28.59
N TYR A 622 28.08 -0.31 28.85
CA TYR A 622 28.07 -1.61 28.17
C TYR A 622 26.70 -1.94 27.62
N THR A 623 26.66 -2.83 26.66
CA THR A 623 25.38 -3.28 26.04
C THR A 623 25.35 -4.79 26.00
N THR A 624 24.25 -5.40 26.39
CA THR A 624 24.00 -6.85 26.25
C THR A 624 22.59 -7.11 25.76
N GLY A 625 22.36 -8.26 25.17
CA GLY A 625 21.02 -8.79 24.99
C GLY A 625 20.49 -9.44 26.27
N ASN A 626 19.36 -10.15 26.13
CA ASN A 626 18.77 -10.94 27.20
C ASN A 626 18.09 -12.17 26.59
N PRO A 627 18.76 -13.36 26.68
CA PRO A 627 18.19 -14.61 26.16
C PRO A 627 16.90 -15.06 26.85
N GLY A 628 16.61 -14.55 28.06
CA GLY A 628 15.41 -14.83 28.82
C GLY A 628 14.17 -14.01 28.43
N LEU A 629 14.23 -13.24 27.34
CA LEU A 629 13.10 -12.44 26.90
C LEU A 629 11.93 -13.29 26.42
N GLU A 630 10.75 -13.01 26.97
CA GLU A 630 9.49 -13.61 26.55
C GLU A 630 8.79 -12.76 25.50
N PRO A 631 7.95 -13.37 24.65
CA PRO A 631 7.09 -12.62 23.72
C PRO A 631 6.13 -11.69 24.44
N SER A 632 5.97 -10.48 23.92
CA SER A 632 4.94 -9.54 24.36
C SER A 632 3.59 -9.92 23.76
N GLN A 633 2.51 -9.82 24.53
CA GLN A 633 1.14 -10.03 24.10
C GLN A 633 0.32 -8.77 24.32
N ALA A 634 -0.52 -8.39 23.33
CA ALA A 634 -1.39 -7.23 23.43
C ALA A 634 -2.79 -7.53 22.92
N SER A 635 -3.80 -7.08 23.66
CA SER A 635 -5.20 -7.03 23.21
C SER A 635 -5.54 -5.60 22.82
N VAL A 636 -5.96 -5.40 21.58
CA VAL A 636 -6.16 -4.08 20.98
C VAL A 636 -7.58 -3.93 20.49
N LEU A 637 -8.28 -2.91 20.99
CA LEU A 637 -9.59 -2.47 20.53
C LEU A 637 -9.41 -1.13 19.79
N SER A 638 -9.88 -1.03 18.56
CA SER A 638 -9.79 0.19 17.76
C SER A 638 -11.11 0.60 17.14
N LEU A 639 -11.38 1.90 17.11
CA LEU A 639 -12.51 2.53 16.45
C LEU A 639 -11.99 3.53 15.42
N ASN A 640 -12.40 3.35 14.16
CA ASN A 640 -12.16 4.28 13.07
C ASN A 640 -13.46 4.96 12.67
N LEU A 641 -13.44 6.27 12.52
CA LEU A 641 -14.52 7.09 12.01
C LEU A 641 -14.01 7.93 10.85
N ALA A 642 -14.73 7.94 9.74
CA ALA A 642 -14.45 8.83 8.62
C ALA A 642 -15.74 9.51 8.18
N TYR A 643 -15.74 10.85 8.12
CA TYR A 643 -16.83 11.67 7.63
C TYR A 643 -16.30 12.69 6.64
N LYS A 644 -16.62 12.50 5.35
CA LYS A 644 -16.11 13.34 4.25
C LYS A 644 -14.57 13.41 4.27
N TRP A 645 -14.04 14.53 4.71
CA TRP A 645 -12.61 14.83 4.82
C TRP A 645 -12.09 14.84 6.26
N LEU A 646 -12.92 14.46 7.22
CA LEU A 646 -12.59 14.32 8.63
C LEU A 646 -12.39 12.86 8.99
N PHE A 647 -11.36 12.55 9.76
CA PHE A 647 -11.01 11.21 10.22
C PHE A 647 -10.74 11.25 11.72
N ALA A 648 -11.25 10.28 12.44
CA ALA A 648 -10.95 10.05 13.85
C ALA A 648 -10.57 8.59 14.06
N TYR A 649 -9.57 8.38 14.89
CA TYR A 649 -9.10 7.07 15.32
C TYR A 649 -8.95 7.05 16.82
N VAL A 650 -9.50 6.02 17.46
CA VAL A 650 -9.33 5.77 18.89
C VAL A 650 -8.88 4.33 19.06
N GLN A 651 -7.81 4.13 19.83
CA GLN A 651 -7.31 2.81 20.16
C GLN A 651 -7.14 2.69 21.67
N TYR A 652 -7.58 1.59 22.22
CA TYR A 652 -7.22 1.13 23.55
C TYR A 652 -6.42 -0.18 23.43
N SER A 653 -5.34 -0.30 24.16
CA SER A 653 -4.50 -1.50 24.21
C SER A 653 -4.22 -1.90 25.64
N TYR A 654 -4.24 -3.21 25.90
CA TYR A 654 -3.76 -3.83 27.12
C TYR A 654 -2.67 -4.83 26.75
N SER A 655 -1.47 -4.65 27.29
CA SER A 655 -0.30 -5.49 26.98
C SER A 655 0.27 -6.16 28.21
N ARG A 656 0.82 -7.36 28.01
CA ARG A 656 1.57 -8.15 29.01
C ARG A 656 2.95 -8.43 28.43
N ASN A 657 3.94 -8.53 29.30
CA ASN A 657 5.34 -8.82 28.94
C ASN A 657 5.86 -7.87 27.86
N SER A 658 5.48 -6.58 27.91
CA SER A 658 5.93 -5.60 26.91
C SER A 658 7.46 -5.53 26.91
N LEU A 659 8.06 -5.68 25.72
CA LEU A 659 9.50 -5.57 25.54
C LEU A 659 9.91 -4.09 25.60
N SER A 660 10.92 -3.77 26.38
CA SER A 660 11.50 -2.43 26.47
C SER A 660 12.99 -2.47 26.72
N ASN A 661 13.69 -1.50 26.12
CA ASN A 661 15.06 -1.24 26.51
C ASN A 661 15.06 -0.57 27.89
N ILE A 662 15.93 -1.03 28.74
CA ILE A 662 16.14 -0.54 30.10
C ILE A 662 17.61 -0.27 30.34
N THR A 663 17.90 0.49 31.40
CA THR A 663 19.25 0.71 31.91
C THR A 663 19.33 0.29 33.36
N MET A 664 20.49 -0.20 33.78
CA MET A 664 20.77 -0.61 35.16
C MET A 664 22.29 -0.55 35.43
N PRO A 665 22.74 -0.47 36.67
CA PRO A 665 24.15 -0.70 37.00
C PRO A 665 24.61 -2.08 36.52
N TYR A 666 25.83 -2.16 35.96
CA TYR A 666 26.38 -3.44 35.49
C TYR A 666 26.82 -4.33 36.63
N ASN A 667 27.72 -3.85 37.44
CA ASN A 667 28.21 -4.54 38.65
C ASN A 667 28.88 -3.47 39.54
N GLU A 668 28.23 -3.10 40.62
CA GLU A 668 28.71 -2.05 41.52
C GLU A 668 30.02 -2.40 42.27
N GLU A 669 30.26 -3.70 42.50
CA GLU A 669 31.44 -4.13 43.24
C GLU A 669 32.71 -4.11 42.38
N THR A 670 32.60 -4.58 41.15
CA THR A 670 33.74 -4.73 40.24
C THR A 670 33.87 -3.64 39.21
N HIS A 671 32.76 -2.96 38.84
CA HIS A 671 32.68 -1.94 37.84
C HIS A 671 31.75 -0.79 38.30
N PRO A 672 32.15 -0.05 39.35
CA PRO A 672 31.34 1.03 39.88
C PRO A 672 31.10 2.12 38.83
N GLY A 673 29.90 2.66 38.77
CA GLY A 673 29.52 3.72 37.82
C GLY A 673 29.20 3.25 36.38
N VAL A 674 29.36 1.97 36.07
CA VAL A 674 29.11 1.44 34.72
C VAL A 674 27.61 1.18 34.51
N LEU A 675 27.05 1.78 33.48
CA LEU A 675 25.67 1.60 33.06
C LEU A 675 25.56 0.47 32.02
N LEU A 676 24.69 -0.51 32.28
CA LEU A 676 24.33 -1.56 31.34
C LEU A 676 23.04 -1.19 30.58
N PHE A 677 23.14 -1.24 29.27
CA PHE A 677 22.00 -1.16 28.36
C PHE A 677 21.54 -2.57 28.01
N THR A 678 20.30 -2.93 28.29
CA THR A 678 19.72 -4.23 28.00
C THR A 678 18.23 -4.13 27.69
N SER A 679 17.56 -5.26 27.50
CA SER A 679 16.11 -5.33 27.30
C SER A 679 15.45 -6.22 28.35
N ALA A 680 14.24 -5.88 28.73
CA ALA A 680 13.45 -6.66 29.68
C ALA A 680 11.96 -6.67 29.33
N ASN A 681 11.25 -7.64 29.93
CA ASN A 681 9.80 -7.70 29.90
C ASN A 681 9.23 -6.86 31.06
N LEU A 682 8.34 -5.94 30.73
CA LEU A 682 7.71 -5.01 31.67
C LEU A 682 6.42 -5.57 32.25
N ALA A 683 5.97 -5.01 33.37
CA ALA A 683 4.69 -5.29 33.98
C ALA A 683 3.51 -5.03 32.99
N PRO A 684 2.35 -5.68 33.22
CA PRO A 684 1.17 -5.43 32.42
C PRO A 684 0.78 -3.95 32.42
N GLY A 685 0.48 -3.42 31.25
CA GLY A 685 0.15 -2.00 31.09
C GLY A 685 -0.97 -1.77 30.07
N SER A 686 -1.57 -0.59 30.13
CA SER A 686 -2.59 -0.16 29.16
C SER A 686 -2.24 1.21 28.58
N GLY A 687 -2.73 1.43 27.35
CA GLY A 687 -2.57 2.69 26.64
C GLY A 687 -3.78 3.07 25.83
N CYS A 688 -3.89 4.38 25.56
CA CYS A 688 -4.92 4.93 24.69
C CYS A 688 -4.28 5.89 23.69
N ILE A 689 -4.72 5.83 22.44
CA ILE A 689 -4.29 6.73 21.38
C ILE A 689 -5.54 7.31 20.73
N ILE A 690 -5.54 8.62 20.54
CA ILE A 690 -6.59 9.35 19.85
C ILE A 690 -5.94 10.17 18.75
N ASN A 691 -6.40 10.00 17.52
CA ASN A 691 -6.00 10.82 16.38
C ASN A 691 -7.22 11.48 15.75
N LEU A 692 -7.10 12.77 15.47
CA LEU A 692 -8.05 13.54 14.67
C LEU A 692 -7.30 14.11 13.48
N SER A 693 -7.82 13.89 12.27
CA SER A 693 -7.20 14.36 11.03
C SER A 693 -8.24 14.98 10.11
N ALA A 694 -7.81 16.01 9.37
CA ALA A 694 -8.63 16.72 8.40
C ALA A 694 -7.83 16.86 7.09
N ALA A 695 -8.41 16.42 5.95
CA ALA A 695 -7.77 16.47 4.64
C ALA A 695 -8.74 17.02 3.56
N PRO A 696 -9.17 18.29 3.65
CA PRO A 696 -10.05 18.91 2.66
C PRO A 696 -9.29 19.17 1.34
N ARG A 697 -10.03 19.41 0.28
CA ARG A 697 -9.49 19.84 -1.01
C ARG A 697 -10.10 21.20 -1.38
N ILE A 698 -9.25 22.20 -1.55
CA ILE A 698 -9.67 23.58 -1.81
C ILE A 698 -8.97 24.05 -3.11
N GLY A 699 -9.60 23.78 -4.26
CA GLY A 699 -9.02 24.10 -5.56
C GLY A 699 -7.66 23.39 -5.79
N VAL A 700 -6.60 24.18 -5.96
CA VAL A 700 -5.22 23.71 -6.14
C VAL A 700 -4.56 23.32 -4.81
N TRP A 701 -5.09 23.78 -3.70
CA TRP A 701 -4.58 23.54 -2.35
C TRP A 701 -5.22 22.30 -1.73
N GLN A 702 -4.40 21.42 -1.19
CA GLN A 702 -4.79 20.18 -0.52
C GLN A 702 -4.08 20.14 0.84
N PRO A 703 -4.62 20.80 1.85
CA PRO A 703 -4.06 20.74 3.20
C PRO A 703 -4.42 19.41 3.88
N GLN A 704 -3.55 18.99 4.78
CA GLN A 704 -3.82 17.93 5.74
C GLN A 704 -3.34 18.37 7.12
N PHE A 705 -4.20 18.28 8.11
CA PHE A 705 -3.90 18.57 9.51
C PHE A 705 -4.17 17.34 10.34
N SER A 706 -3.33 17.07 11.33
CA SER A 706 -3.52 15.98 12.27
C SER A 706 -3.11 16.35 13.67
N ILE A 707 -3.86 15.84 14.65
CA ILE A 707 -3.53 15.93 16.07
C ILE A 707 -3.61 14.51 16.61
N THR A 708 -2.53 14.04 17.24
CA THR A 708 -2.48 12.72 17.88
C THR A 708 -2.12 12.89 19.34
N GLY A 709 -3.00 12.44 20.23
CA GLY A 709 -2.76 12.28 21.65
C GLY A 709 -2.37 10.82 21.96
N VAL A 710 -1.24 10.60 22.61
CA VAL A 710 -0.78 9.29 23.07
C VAL A 710 -0.74 9.30 24.59
N TYR A 711 -1.53 8.44 25.19
CA TYR A 711 -1.55 8.17 26.62
C TYR A 711 -1.19 6.70 26.83
N ALA A 712 0.09 6.40 26.76
CA ALA A 712 0.63 5.08 26.99
C ALA A 712 1.95 5.23 27.71
N ALA A 713 2.25 4.32 28.61
CA ALA A 713 3.53 4.34 29.28
C ALA A 713 3.97 2.92 29.61
N PRO A 714 5.24 2.63 29.36
CA PRO A 714 5.85 1.40 29.85
C PRO A 714 5.75 1.39 31.38
N ASP A 715 5.46 0.23 31.94
CA ASP A 715 5.35 0.01 33.39
C ASP A 715 6.51 -0.87 33.86
N GLY A 716 7.54 -0.24 34.43
CA GLY A 716 8.75 -0.91 34.90
C GLY A 716 8.70 -1.29 36.38
N ARG A 717 7.56 -1.21 37.08
CA ARG A 717 7.45 -1.47 38.51
C ARG A 717 7.87 -2.91 38.92
N ASN A 718 7.69 -3.88 38.03
CA ASN A 718 8.17 -5.25 38.27
C ASN A 718 9.70 -5.35 38.31
N LEU A 719 10.40 -4.35 37.81
CA LEU A 719 11.87 -4.26 37.81
C LEU A 719 12.40 -3.23 38.82
N GLY A 720 11.51 -2.68 39.68
CA GLY A 720 11.92 -1.64 40.63
C GLY A 720 12.08 -0.24 40.02
N ILE A 721 11.73 -0.06 38.76
CA ILE A 721 11.86 1.25 38.10
C ILE A 721 10.74 2.18 38.57
N GLU A 722 11.09 3.38 39.00
CA GLU A 722 10.12 4.40 39.40
C GLU A 722 9.29 4.85 38.19
N VAL A 723 7.97 4.80 38.32
CA VAL A 723 7.03 5.20 37.27
C VAL A 723 6.26 6.46 37.69
N TRP A 724 6.51 7.53 36.98
CA TRP A 724 5.89 8.81 37.28
C TRP A 724 4.46 8.96 36.73
N ARG A 725 3.76 10.02 37.19
CA ARG A 725 2.45 10.36 36.69
C ARG A 725 2.53 10.59 35.16
N ARG A 726 1.73 9.82 34.44
CA ARG A 726 1.64 9.86 32.99
C ARG A 726 1.09 11.18 32.50
N GLN A 727 1.72 11.75 31.47
CA GLN A 727 1.25 12.92 30.74
C GLN A 727 1.04 12.54 29.29
N PRO A 728 -0.06 12.95 28.65
CA PRO A 728 -0.25 12.64 27.24
C PRO A 728 0.78 13.37 26.37
N LEU A 729 1.29 12.64 25.38
CA LEU A 729 2.13 13.19 24.32
C LEU A 729 1.22 13.65 23.18
N PHE A 730 1.37 14.89 22.73
CA PHE A 730 0.66 15.38 21.56
C PHE A 730 1.63 15.56 20.39
N ASN A 731 1.23 15.03 19.22
CA ASN A 731 1.89 15.27 17.95
C ASN A 731 0.92 16.06 17.05
N PHE A 732 1.38 17.19 16.55
CA PHE A 732 0.69 18.02 15.56
C PHE A 732 1.40 17.84 14.23
N GLY A 733 0.66 17.52 13.19
CA GLY A 733 1.14 17.42 11.82
C GLY A 733 0.35 18.35 10.92
N TRP A 734 1.04 19.06 10.04
CA TRP A 734 0.42 19.81 8.96
C TRP A 734 1.17 19.61 7.66
N ASP A 735 0.42 19.42 6.61
CA ASP A 735 0.92 19.25 5.26
C ASP A 735 0.12 20.13 4.31
N ASN A 736 0.81 20.93 3.52
CA ASN A 736 0.18 21.83 2.55
C ASN A 736 0.73 21.51 1.16
N SER A 737 -0.08 20.88 0.35
CA SER A 737 0.24 20.51 -1.02
C SER A 737 -0.50 21.39 -2.00
N PHE A 738 0.22 21.93 -2.99
CA PHE A 738 -0.32 22.76 -4.06
C PHE A 738 -0.02 22.14 -5.41
N THR A 739 -1.08 21.75 -6.13
CA THR A 739 -0.97 21.26 -7.50
C THR A 739 -1.24 22.42 -8.46
N LEU A 740 -0.18 22.98 -9.02
CA LEU A 740 -0.23 24.15 -9.86
C LEU A 740 -0.29 23.77 -11.35
N PRO A 741 -0.74 24.69 -12.24
CA PRO A 741 -0.74 24.46 -13.68
C PRO A 741 0.65 24.10 -14.24
N GLN A 742 0.68 23.58 -15.46
CA GLN A 742 1.91 23.25 -16.21
C GLN A 742 2.84 22.26 -15.49
N GLY A 743 2.31 21.36 -14.63
CA GLY A 743 3.09 20.31 -13.98
C GLY A 743 3.93 20.77 -12.77
N TRP A 744 3.70 21.97 -12.23
CA TRP A 744 4.31 22.39 -10.98
C TRP A 744 3.61 21.81 -9.77
N PHE A 745 4.40 21.45 -8.78
CA PHE A 745 3.92 20.97 -7.47
C PHE A 745 4.77 21.60 -6.37
N LEU A 746 4.11 22.12 -5.34
CA LEU A 746 4.73 22.64 -4.12
C LEU A 746 4.14 21.88 -2.93
N ASN A 747 4.98 21.48 -2.00
CA ASN A 747 4.59 20.91 -0.71
C ASN A 747 5.39 21.56 0.40
N VAL A 748 4.72 21.91 1.49
CA VAL A 748 5.32 22.40 2.74
C VAL A 748 4.69 21.62 3.88
N GLN A 749 5.51 20.91 4.64
CA GLN A 749 5.06 20.09 5.77
C GLN A 749 5.80 20.46 7.05
N GLY A 750 5.09 20.38 8.16
CA GLY A 750 5.66 20.54 9.47
C GLY A 750 5.10 19.55 10.48
N SER A 751 5.89 19.28 11.50
CA SER A 751 5.49 18.47 12.64
C SER A 751 5.97 19.10 13.94
N LEU A 752 5.18 18.94 15.01
CA LEU A 752 5.50 19.40 16.36
C LEU A 752 5.09 18.33 17.36
N GLN A 753 6.00 17.85 18.18
CA GLN A 753 5.76 16.94 19.30
C GLN A 753 5.92 17.71 20.61
N THR A 754 4.97 17.60 21.51
CA THR A 754 5.05 18.23 22.84
C THR A 754 6.00 17.45 23.76
N ALA A 755 6.50 18.12 24.78
CA ALA A 755 7.13 17.42 25.90
C ALA A 755 6.09 16.56 26.65
N ALA A 756 6.50 15.37 27.10
CA ALA A 756 5.63 14.46 27.87
C ALA A 756 6.43 13.51 28.77
N ARG A 757 5.82 13.10 29.86
CA ARG A 757 6.31 12.03 30.73
C ARG A 757 5.50 10.75 30.48
N MET A 758 6.13 9.70 30.02
CA MET A 758 5.50 8.42 29.69
C MET A 758 6.16 7.29 30.51
N GLY A 759 5.60 7.01 31.69
CA GLY A 759 6.19 6.04 32.60
C GLY A 759 7.55 6.49 33.11
N PHE A 760 8.59 5.75 32.80
CA PHE A 760 9.98 6.06 33.12
C PHE A 760 10.74 6.81 31.99
N MET A 761 10.03 7.28 30.98
CA MET A 761 10.60 8.04 29.87
C MET A 761 10.07 9.47 29.83
N VAL A 762 10.96 10.43 29.56
CA VAL A 762 10.60 11.85 29.35
C VAL A 762 11.05 12.27 27.96
N ASN A 763 10.08 12.65 27.12
CA ASN A 763 10.34 13.26 25.83
C ASN A 763 10.29 14.79 25.95
N ARG A 764 11.09 15.49 25.17
CA ARG A 764 11.09 16.94 25.08
C ARG A 764 10.39 17.42 23.82
N LEU A 765 10.24 18.74 23.72
CA LEU A 765 9.68 19.40 22.55
C LEU A 765 10.56 19.13 21.31
N GLU A 766 9.96 18.70 20.21
CA GLU A 766 10.64 18.48 18.93
C GLU A 766 9.74 19.02 17.79
N GLY A 767 10.36 19.72 16.83
CA GLY A 767 9.63 20.21 15.67
C GLY A 767 10.51 20.18 14.41
N ARG A 768 9.87 20.04 13.24
CA ARG A 768 10.55 20.04 11.93
C ARG A 768 9.72 20.75 10.88
N LEU A 769 10.41 21.37 9.93
CA LEU A 769 9.79 22.00 8.76
C LEU A 769 10.53 21.54 7.51
N ASN A 770 9.79 21.03 6.53
CA ASN A 770 10.31 20.56 5.24
C ASN A 770 9.56 21.21 4.08
N ALA A 771 10.22 21.33 2.94
CA ALA A 771 9.61 21.83 1.71
C ALA A 771 10.07 21.03 0.49
N ARG A 772 9.20 20.94 -0.52
CA ARG A 772 9.48 20.31 -1.81
C ARG A 772 8.89 21.16 -2.93
N VAL A 773 9.65 21.34 -4.00
CA VAL A 773 9.17 21.87 -5.27
C VAL A 773 9.49 20.87 -6.36
N SER A 774 8.51 20.54 -7.20
CA SER A 774 8.69 19.60 -8.30
C SER A 774 8.13 20.15 -9.59
N LYS A 775 8.76 19.80 -10.70
CA LYS A 775 8.32 20.12 -12.06
C LYS A 775 8.32 18.86 -12.92
N SER A 776 7.17 18.55 -13.51
CA SER A 776 7.05 17.48 -14.48
C SER A 776 7.18 18.03 -15.90
N PHE A 777 7.86 17.27 -16.74
CA PHE A 777 8.13 17.56 -18.13
C PHE A 777 7.76 16.35 -18.98
N LEU A 778 7.69 16.52 -20.28
CA LEU A 778 7.36 15.54 -21.31
C LEU A 778 5.93 15.01 -21.18
N LYS A 779 5.52 14.26 -22.18
CA LYS A 779 4.21 13.61 -22.20
C LYS A 779 4.10 12.61 -21.04
N ASP A 780 2.95 12.52 -20.42
CA ASP A 780 2.64 11.61 -19.31
C ASP A 780 3.55 11.78 -18.08
N ASP A 781 4.04 13.02 -17.83
CA ASP A 781 4.98 13.32 -16.74
C ASP A 781 6.19 12.37 -16.75
N ALA A 782 6.70 12.02 -17.95
CA ALA A 782 7.75 11.03 -18.11
C ALA A 782 9.08 11.44 -17.46
N LEU A 783 9.35 12.74 -17.36
CA LEU A 783 10.51 13.30 -16.68
C LEU A 783 10.03 14.19 -15.55
N THR A 784 10.53 13.98 -14.33
CA THR A 784 10.24 14.84 -13.16
C THR A 784 11.54 15.26 -12.49
N LEU A 785 11.67 16.56 -12.25
CA LEU A 785 12.72 17.15 -11.43
C LEU A 785 12.11 17.65 -10.12
N SER A 786 12.72 17.32 -8.99
CA SER A 786 12.30 17.77 -7.65
C SER A 786 13.47 18.37 -6.89
N LEU A 787 13.20 19.46 -6.17
CA LEU A 787 14.06 20.05 -5.16
C LEU A 787 13.43 19.85 -3.81
N THR A 788 14.20 19.44 -2.81
CA THR A 788 13.76 19.23 -1.44
C THR A 788 14.63 20.02 -0.47
N ALA A 789 14.04 20.46 0.62
CA ALA A 789 14.71 21.05 1.75
C ALA A 789 14.12 20.46 3.04
N ASP A 790 14.92 19.71 3.77
CA ASP A 790 14.52 19.02 4.99
C ASP A 790 15.06 19.74 6.21
N ASP A 791 14.30 19.74 7.32
CA ASP A 791 14.63 20.40 8.59
C ASP A 791 15.16 21.83 8.41
N ILE A 792 14.42 22.64 7.64
CA ILE A 792 14.83 24.00 7.21
C ILE A 792 15.28 24.87 8.39
N LEU A 793 14.62 24.70 9.54
CA LEU A 793 14.87 25.48 10.75
C LEU A 793 15.98 24.90 11.65
N ARG A 794 16.53 23.72 11.31
CA ARG A 794 17.50 22.96 12.13
C ARG A 794 17.00 22.71 13.56
N THR A 795 15.74 22.37 13.70
CA THR A 795 15.07 22.13 14.98
C THR A 795 14.85 20.65 15.30
N GLY A 796 15.30 19.75 14.43
CA GLY A 796 15.14 18.32 14.54
C GLY A 796 16.09 17.66 15.55
N TYR A 797 16.12 18.13 16.79
CA TYR A 797 16.85 17.48 17.88
C TYR A 797 15.98 16.39 18.50
N TYR A 798 16.53 15.19 18.65
CA TYR A 798 15.90 14.11 19.43
C TYR A 798 16.39 14.20 20.87
N HIS A 799 15.50 14.61 21.78
CA HIS A 799 15.84 14.85 23.18
C HIS A 799 14.92 14.00 24.07
N PHE A 800 15.52 13.05 24.80
CA PHE A 800 14.79 12.17 25.69
C PHE A 800 15.64 11.77 26.91
N ASN A 801 14.95 11.45 28.00
CA ASN A 801 15.54 10.90 29.21
C ASN A 801 14.88 9.58 29.55
N VAL A 802 15.66 8.61 29.98
CA VAL A 802 15.19 7.29 30.45
C VAL A 802 15.67 7.11 31.89
N TYR A 803 14.77 6.74 32.77
CA TYR A 803 15.06 6.37 34.13
C TYR A 803 14.99 4.84 34.21
N GLY A 804 16.11 4.22 34.56
CA GLY A 804 16.25 2.77 34.68
C GLY A 804 16.22 2.31 36.13
N ILE A 805 16.73 1.09 36.36
CA ILE A 805 16.96 0.57 37.70
C ILE A 805 18.16 1.33 38.28
N ASP A 806 17.98 2.06 39.35
CA ASP A 806 19.02 2.87 40.02
C ASP A 806 19.91 3.61 39.00
N SER A 807 19.29 4.10 37.94
CA SER A 807 20.04 4.69 36.83
C SER A 807 19.24 5.73 36.04
N TYR A 808 19.97 6.66 35.43
CA TYR A 808 19.43 7.69 34.55
C TYR A 808 20.28 7.79 33.28
N ASN A 809 19.61 7.97 32.13
CA ASN A 809 20.26 8.19 30.85
C ASN A 809 19.51 9.30 30.09
N GLY A 810 20.10 10.48 30.01
CA GLY A 810 19.63 11.64 29.29
C GLY A 810 20.39 11.80 27.98
N ASN A 811 19.67 12.06 26.88
CA ASN A 811 20.29 12.21 25.56
C ASN A 811 19.71 13.40 24.83
N ARG A 812 20.58 14.17 24.17
CA ARG A 812 20.24 15.15 23.16
C ARG A 812 21.04 14.84 21.89
N ILE A 813 20.35 14.43 20.84
CA ILE A 813 20.93 13.89 19.62
C ILE A 813 20.53 14.76 18.42
N TYR A 814 21.50 15.22 17.67
CA TYR A 814 21.33 15.80 16.34
C TYR A 814 21.86 14.81 15.29
N ARG A 815 21.13 14.65 14.18
CA ARG A 815 21.51 13.75 13.08
C ARG A 815 21.38 14.54 11.79
N ASP A 816 22.29 15.15 11.23
CA ASP A 816 22.37 15.79 9.89
C ASP A 816 21.06 15.77 9.06
N TRP A 817 19.96 16.21 9.70
CA TRP A 817 18.62 16.20 9.08
C TRP A 817 18.39 17.40 8.19
N GLN A 818 19.14 18.50 8.42
CA GLN A 818 19.08 19.67 7.57
C GLN A 818 19.77 19.38 6.24
N ARG A 819 18.99 19.20 5.18
CA ARG A 819 19.48 18.78 3.86
C ARG A 819 18.76 19.51 2.75
N VAL A 820 19.49 19.73 1.65
CA VAL A 820 18.92 20.15 0.37
C VAL A 820 19.15 19.03 -0.64
N GLY A 821 18.12 18.65 -1.37
CA GLY A 821 18.18 17.54 -2.30
C GLY A 821 17.68 17.90 -3.69
N ILE A 822 18.19 17.18 -4.68
CA ILE A 822 17.71 17.17 -6.06
C ILE A 822 17.41 15.72 -6.48
N GLN A 823 16.26 15.49 -7.08
CA GLN A 823 15.86 14.19 -7.60
C GLN A 823 15.44 14.31 -9.06
N LEU A 824 15.97 13.44 -9.89
CA LEU A 824 15.59 13.28 -11.29
C LEU A 824 14.97 11.89 -11.50
N SER A 825 13.78 11.85 -12.05
CA SER A 825 13.07 10.62 -12.37
C SER A 825 12.66 10.62 -13.84
N TYR A 826 13.10 9.60 -14.59
CA TYR A 826 12.71 9.38 -15.97
C TYR A 826 12.09 7.99 -16.14
N LYS A 827 10.98 7.90 -16.86
CA LYS A 827 10.29 6.64 -17.16
C LYS A 827 9.97 6.58 -18.66
N PHE A 828 10.11 5.39 -19.24
CA PHE A 828 9.73 5.16 -20.64
C PHE A 828 8.88 3.89 -20.74
N ASN A 829 7.90 3.88 -21.65
CA ASN A 829 6.98 2.77 -21.90
C ASN A 829 6.45 2.13 -20.62
N ALA A 830 6.17 2.93 -19.62
CA ALA A 830 5.95 2.59 -18.22
C ALA A 830 5.12 1.29 -18.03
N THR A 831 5.74 0.13 -18.10
CA THR A 831 5.18 -1.18 -17.73
C THR A 831 5.86 -1.68 -16.45
N LYS A 832 5.13 -2.40 -15.61
CA LYS A 832 5.67 -2.98 -14.38
C LYS A 832 5.59 -4.49 -14.41
N SER A 833 6.55 -5.12 -13.71
CA SER A 833 6.51 -6.56 -13.47
C SER A 833 5.17 -6.98 -12.87
N LYS A 834 4.61 -8.04 -13.40
CA LYS A 834 3.36 -8.68 -12.91
C LYS A 834 3.60 -9.69 -11.80
N TYR A 835 4.78 -9.67 -11.18
CA TYR A 835 5.13 -10.61 -10.12
C TYR A 835 4.10 -10.57 -8.98
N LYS A 836 3.48 -11.72 -8.65
CA LYS A 836 2.37 -11.83 -7.69
C LYS A 836 2.77 -12.53 -6.37
N GLY A 837 4.01 -12.96 -6.20
CA GLY A 837 4.45 -13.67 -4.99
C GLY A 837 4.24 -12.82 -3.74
N THR A 838 3.47 -13.33 -2.78
CA THR A 838 3.18 -12.67 -1.49
C THR A 838 4.25 -12.94 -0.45
N GLY A 839 5.01 -14.00 -0.61
CA GLY A 839 6.08 -14.44 0.30
C GLY A 839 5.57 -15.26 1.50
N ALA A 840 6.48 -16.03 2.07
CA ALA A 840 6.27 -16.83 3.28
C ALA A 840 7.27 -16.44 4.38
N GLY A 841 7.00 -16.73 5.65
CA GLY A 841 7.90 -16.49 6.78
C GLY A 841 8.21 -15.01 7.01
N GLN A 842 7.27 -14.11 6.76
CA GLN A 842 7.54 -12.66 6.78
C GLN A 842 7.84 -12.15 8.19
N SER A 843 7.19 -12.70 9.21
CA SER A 843 7.46 -12.41 10.62
C SER A 843 8.90 -12.76 10.97
N GLU A 844 9.37 -13.94 10.58
CA GLU A 844 10.74 -14.39 10.89
C GLU A 844 11.79 -13.55 10.14
N LYS A 845 11.55 -13.19 8.89
CA LYS A 845 12.44 -12.30 8.13
C LYS A 845 12.64 -10.94 8.79
N ALA A 846 11.61 -10.42 9.47
CA ALA A 846 11.69 -9.13 10.16
C ALA A 846 12.51 -9.20 11.46
N ARG A 847 12.76 -10.40 12.00
CA ARG A 847 13.53 -10.63 13.23
C ARG A 847 15.03 -10.88 12.96
N LEU A 848 15.37 -11.26 11.72
CA LEU A 848 16.74 -11.49 11.27
C LEU A 848 17.46 -10.19 10.94
#